data_9b3a4ae8dd8c30d417a588a68fa250e6
#
_entry.id   9b3a4ae8dd8c30d417a588a68fa250e6
#
_cell.length_a   1.000
_cell.length_b   1.000
_cell.length_c   1.000
_cell.angle_alpha   90.00
_cell.angle_beta   90.00
_cell.angle_gamma   90.00
#
_symmetry.space_group_name_H-M   'P 1'
#
loop_
_entity.id
_entity.type
_entity.pdbx_description
1 polymer ?
#
loop_
_entity_poly.entity_id
_entity_poly.type
_entity_poly.pdbx_seq_one_letter_code
_entity_poly.pdbx_strand_id
1 'polypeptide(L)'
;MAVLQMQRISICAMKKNRKAILEELQSLGVLEIDAAELDPELKTMDTMNARLIFEKNASLCDQAIEILDEFSKEKGSMLASLAGKPLIGRKQEEEAIRDQEEILRTAREIQGYRKKLTENSAAVVKIEQQEAALAPWLDLDIPMNSQGTAKTAVLVGSIDGNVTLDQVYSQLAVDAPQLEAFDIQEISNDAGKLSLVVVCLKTQAQEMEEALRMQGFARPAQLVSEVPAQELENLKNEVVRIQEESEQIREQIRALHDRKSSLQLLSDYFRIRAQKYEVLGQLRQSESTFFVTGYLPKKQVPAMEKRLTEKYDIVFEAEDAEGENVPVALQNGKFGAAGEGVLAAFGLPGKGEIDPSTIMTACYVFLFGLMLSDAAYGLIVFAVCLGVLLKFPRMESGMQKSIRLFMYCGLSTLFWGVMFGGYFGDFIDVFSKVYLHRPVTVKPVWFAPLNEPMRLLVFSMLFGLIHMFLGMGLKGYMLLRDKKYLDFFCDVVFWFLLLMGLILIFIPSSMFRSISQMDLNLSPAMIQVGKWMAIIGAVGILFMSGRDKKNPFLRLALGAYDLYNITGWVSDILSYSRLLALGLATGVIASVMNQMGSMLGDSILGWIVFILVFVIGHIFNLLINLLGAYVHTCRLQYVEFFGKFFEGGGKEFHPFRENTKYVDIKED
;
A
#
# COMPACT_ATOMS: atom_id res chain seq x y z
N MET A 1 19.77 -23.97 6.28
CA MET A 1 18.35 -23.64 6.48
C MET A 1 18.27 -22.13 6.60
N ALA A 2 17.37 -21.48 5.87
CA ALA A 2 17.24 -20.02 5.89
C ALA A 2 16.47 -19.51 7.12
N VAL A 3 15.68 -20.35 7.79
CA VAL A 3 15.07 -20.04 9.08
C VAL A 3 16.15 -20.04 10.16
N LEU A 4 16.33 -18.91 10.83
CA LEU A 4 17.27 -18.81 11.94
C LEU A 4 16.71 -19.54 13.17
N GLN A 5 17.56 -20.34 13.81
CA GLN A 5 17.24 -20.92 15.10
C GLN A 5 17.24 -19.82 16.15
N MET A 6 16.14 -19.68 16.88
CA MET A 6 15.99 -18.74 17.96
C MET A 6 16.30 -19.40 19.30
N GLN A 7 16.89 -18.62 20.20
CA GLN A 7 17.00 -18.97 21.61
C GLN A 7 16.23 -17.94 22.45
N ARG A 8 15.61 -18.43 23.48
CA ARG A 8 15.02 -17.59 24.51
C ARG A 8 16.14 -17.22 25.47
N ILE A 9 16.25 -15.93 25.76
CA ILE A 9 17.24 -15.43 26.71
C ILE A 9 16.53 -14.79 27.89
N SER A 10 17.18 -14.92 29.07
CA SER A 10 16.79 -14.26 30.29
C SER A 10 18.00 -13.53 30.87
N ILE A 11 17.87 -12.24 31.06
CA ILE A 11 18.90 -11.37 31.63
C ILE A 11 18.37 -10.83 32.96
N CYS A 12 19.10 -11.14 34.08
CA CYS A 12 18.86 -10.53 35.35
C CYS A 12 20.01 -9.58 35.68
N ALA A 13 19.70 -8.32 35.98
CA ALA A 13 20.69 -7.30 36.24
C ALA A 13 20.26 -6.32 37.33
N MET A 14 21.22 -5.56 37.86
CA MET A 14 20.98 -4.54 38.88
C MET A 14 20.17 -3.38 38.33
N LYS A 15 19.14 -2.95 39.05
CA LYS A 15 18.22 -1.87 38.67
C LYS A 15 18.91 -0.54 38.34
N LYS A 16 20.05 -0.23 38.97
CA LYS A 16 20.86 0.96 38.68
C LYS A 16 21.38 1.02 37.25
N ASN A 17 21.67 -0.14 36.62
CA ASN A 17 22.21 -0.26 35.28
C ASN A 17 21.14 -0.40 34.20
N ARG A 18 19.85 -0.42 34.56
CA ARG A 18 18.71 -0.75 33.68
C ARG A 18 18.67 0.10 32.39
N LYS A 19 18.81 1.43 32.51
CA LYS A 19 18.75 2.33 31.36
C LYS A 19 19.94 2.11 30.41
N ALA A 20 21.14 1.92 30.95
CA ALA A 20 22.35 1.70 30.16
C ALA A 20 22.31 0.35 29.42
N ILE A 21 21.83 -0.73 30.10
CA ILE A 21 21.68 -2.04 29.48
C ILE A 21 20.63 -1.99 28.36
N LEU A 22 19.52 -1.30 28.55
CA LEU A 22 18.51 -1.16 27.48
C LEU A 22 19.02 -0.32 26.29
N GLU A 23 19.82 0.71 26.53
CA GLU A 23 20.46 1.48 25.46
C GLU A 23 21.43 0.59 24.66
N GLU A 24 22.23 -0.23 25.34
CA GLU A 24 23.09 -1.19 24.68
C GLU A 24 22.31 -2.26 23.90
N LEU A 25 21.22 -2.79 24.45
CA LEU A 25 20.34 -3.73 23.76
C LEU A 25 19.69 -3.13 22.53
N GLN A 26 19.22 -1.88 22.64
CA GLN A 26 18.60 -1.14 21.56
C GLN A 26 19.60 -0.84 20.42
N SER A 27 20.82 -0.44 20.77
CA SER A 27 21.89 -0.20 19.81
C SER A 27 22.35 -1.48 19.10
N LEU A 28 22.37 -2.62 19.78
CA LEU A 28 22.66 -3.92 19.18
C LEU A 28 21.57 -4.36 18.19
N GLY A 29 20.32 -4.03 18.47
CA GLY A 29 19.18 -4.27 17.57
C GLY A 29 18.94 -5.74 17.22
N VAL A 30 19.26 -6.67 18.12
CA VAL A 30 19.25 -8.11 17.83
C VAL A 30 18.28 -8.93 18.69
N LEU A 31 17.72 -8.32 19.73
CA LEU A 31 16.83 -8.95 20.71
C LEU A 31 15.38 -8.50 20.48
N GLU A 32 14.44 -9.42 20.31
CA GLU A 32 13.01 -9.15 20.49
C GLU A 32 12.63 -9.38 21.94
N ILE A 33 12.14 -8.35 22.61
CA ILE A 33 11.78 -8.42 24.04
C ILE A 33 10.38 -9.03 24.16
N ASP A 34 10.28 -10.06 25.00
CA ASP A 34 9.02 -10.73 25.35
C ASP A 34 8.86 -10.77 26.87
N ALA A 35 7.88 -10.04 27.37
CA ALA A 35 7.60 -9.92 28.79
C ALA A 35 6.51 -10.89 29.29
N ALA A 36 5.95 -11.75 28.44
CA ALA A 36 4.70 -12.44 28.70
C ALA A 36 4.75 -13.58 29.74
N GLU A 37 5.92 -14.14 30.04
CA GLU A 37 6.03 -15.35 30.89
C GLU A 37 6.76 -15.15 32.21
N LEU A 38 6.94 -13.92 32.66
CA LEU A 38 7.54 -13.66 33.95
C LEU A 38 6.51 -13.69 35.10
N ASP A 39 6.97 -14.08 36.28
CA ASP A 39 6.18 -14.23 37.49
C ASP A 39 5.25 -13.01 37.74
N PRO A 40 3.93 -13.22 37.90
CA PRO A 40 2.96 -12.15 38.14
C PRO A 40 3.24 -11.34 39.42
N GLU A 41 3.99 -11.87 40.36
CA GLU A 41 4.32 -11.18 41.62
C GLU A 41 5.34 -10.04 41.44
N LEU A 42 6.09 -10.04 40.34
CA LEU A 42 7.05 -8.99 39.99
C LEU A 42 6.34 -7.72 39.49
N LYS A 43 6.74 -6.58 40.06
CA LYS A 43 6.16 -5.27 39.71
C LYS A 43 6.69 -4.75 38.38
N THR A 44 5.83 -4.05 37.65
CA THR A 44 6.22 -3.27 36.45
C THR A 44 6.46 -1.81 36.84
N MET A 45 7.16 -1.06 36.02
CA MET A 45 7.35 0.37 36.19
C MET A 45 6.24 1.15 35.46
N ASP A 46 5.66 2.12 36.13
CA ASP A 46 4.80 3.09 35.44
C ASP A 46 5.66 4.06 34.64
N THR A 47 5.62 3.90 33.34
CA THR A 47 6.33 4.74 32.35
C THR A 47 5.39 5.52 31.44
N MET A 48 4.09 5.40 31.67
CA MET A 48 3.07 5.89 30.73
C MET A 48 3.17 7.40 30.52
N ASN A 49 3.34 8.17 31.60
CA ASN A 49 3.46 9.62 31.49
C ASN A 49 4.72 10.05 30.70
N ALA A 50 5.86 9.42 30.96
CA ALA A 50 7.11 9.71 30.26
C ALA A 50 7.00 9.35 28.76
N ARG A 51 6.44 8.18 28.46
CA ARG A 51 6.18 7.75 27.10
C ARG A 51 5.30 8.75 26.33
N LEU A 52 4.17 9.15 26.90
CA LEU A 52 3.23 10.09 26.31
C LEU A 52 3.87 11.46 26.01
N ILE A 53 4.77 11.94 26.89
CA ILE A 53 5.51 13.20 26.63
C ILE A 53 6.38 13.07 25.38
N PHE A 54 7.12 11.96 25.24
CA PHE A 54 7.96 11.74 24.06
C PHE A 54 7.13 11.55 22.79
N GLU A 55 6.04 10.79 22.83
CA GLU A 55 5.12 10.61 21.71
C GLU A 55 4.49 11.93 21.27
N LYS A 56 4.07 12.77 22.22
CA LYS A 56 3.52 14.09 21.95
C LYS A 56 4.55 15.02 21.29
N ASN A 57 5.79 15.00 21.76
CA ASN A 57 6.86 15.82 21.18
C ASN A 57 7.24 15.32 19.77
N ALA A 58 7.29 14.02 19.55
CA ALA A 58 7.49 13.45 18.21
C ALA A 58 6.36 13.85 17.25
N SER A 59 5.10 13.74 17.69
CA SER A 59 3.94 14.16 16.90
C SER A 59 3.95 15.66 16.58
N LEU A 60 4.38 16.50 17.53
CA LEU A 60 4.53 17.93 17.33
C LEU A 60 5.54 18.24 16.21
N CYS A 61 6.70 17.58 16.22
CA CYS A 61 7.71 17.71 15.18
C CYS A 61 7.20 17.21 13.82
N ASP A 62 6.52 16.06 13.80
CA ASP A 62 5.94 15.48 12.57
C ASP A 62 4.93 16.44 11.92
N GLN A 63 4.03 17.02 12.70
CA GLN A 63 3.04 17.96 12.19
C GLN A 63 3.72 19.25 11.65
N ALA A 64 4.77 19.71 12.32
CA ALA A 64 5.55 20.85 11.82
C ALA A 64 6.24 20.53 10.49
N ILE A 65 6.79 19.32 10.33
CA ILE A 65 7.40 18.84 9.08
C ILE A 65 6.36 18.79 7.95
N GLU A 66 5.16 18.22 8.21
CA GLU A 66 4.07 18.16 7.23
C GLU A 66 3.66 19.55 6.75
N ILE A 67 3.57 20.53 7.67
CA ILE A 67 3.26 21.93 7.32
C ILE A 67 4.37 22.53 6.44
N LEU A 68 5.64 22.31 6.80
CA LEU A 68 6.78 22.79 5.99
C LEU A 68 6.76 22.19 4.58
N ASP A 69 6.40 20.92 4.44
CA ASP A 69 6.33 20.23 3.15
C ASP A 69 5.15 20.73 2.29
N GLU A 70 4.02 21.05 2.90
CA GLU A 70 2.86 21.61 2.20
C GLU A 70 3.17 22.97 1.56
N PHE A 71 3.91 23.84 2.27
CA PHE A 71 4.25 25.19 1.80
C PHE A 71 5.60 25.29 1.09
N SER A 72 6.33 24.19 0.97
CA SER A 72 7.59 24.13 0.24
C SER A 72 7.37 24.37 -1.26
N LYS A 73 8.24 25.18 -1.88
CA LYS A 73 8.28 25.35 -3.34
C LYS A 73 8.88 24.15 -4.07
N GLU A 74 9.63 23.33 -3.36
CA GLU A 74 10.18 22.10 -3.89
C GLU A 74 9.08 21.02 -3.92
N LYS A 75 8.49 20.80 -5.09
CA LYS A 75 7.70 19.59 -5.32
C LYS A 75 8.63 18.42 -5.10
N GLY A 76 8.45 17.71 -4.00
CA GLY A 76 9.21 16.49 -3.73
C GLY A 76 9.16 15.61 -4.98
N SER A 77 10.33 15.31 -5.55
CA SER A 77 10.41 14.39 -6.68
C SER A 77 9.73 13.08 -6.27
N MET A 78 8.85 12.53 -7.11
CA MET A 78 8.30 11.18 -6.91
C MET A 78 9.41 10.14 -6.63
N LEU A 79 10.63 10.44 -7.08
CA LEU A 79 11.82 9.60 -6.88
C LEU A 79 12.53 9.87 -5.53
N ALA A 80 12.14 10.89 -4.77
CA ALA A 80 12.76 11.19 -3.47
C ALA A 80 12.53 10.06 -2.46
N SER A 81 11.36 9.41 -2.50
CA SER A 81 11.06 8.23 -1.68
C SER A 81 11.96 7.02 -1.97
N LEU A 82 12.54 6.97 -3.16
CA LEU A 82 13.49 5.91 -3.56
C LEU A 82 14.93 6.21 -3.10
N ALA A 83 15.25 7.46 -2.77
CA ALA A 83 16.60 7.86 -2.40
C ALA A 83 17.07 7.27 -1.06
N GLY A 84 16.12 6.77 -0.25
CA GLY A 84 16.37 6.32 1.12
C GLY A 84 16.51 7.49 2.09
N LYS A 85 16.73 7.16 3.37
CA LYS A 85 16.88 8.16 4.41
C LYS A 85 18.24 8.86 4.29
N PRO A 86 18.32 10.18 4.55
CA PRO A 86 19.60 10.89 4.59
C PRO A 86 20.46 10.35 5.74
N LEU A 87 21.77 10.19 5.47
CA LEU A 87 22.74 9.80 6.51
C LEU A 87 23.19 11.04 7.26
N ILE A 88 23.02 11.03 8.56
CA ILE A 88 23.41 12.11 9.45
C ILE A 88 24.47 11.62 10.43
N GLY A 89 25.48 12.45 10.67
CA GLY A 89 26.54 12.14 11.62
C GLY A 89 26.05 12.30 13.07
N ARG A 90 26.62 11.51 13.98
CA ARG A 90 26.27 11.51 15.40
C ARG A 90 26.41 12.87 16.08
N LYS A 91 27.35 13.71 15.60
CA LYS A 91 27.53 15.08 16.11
C LYS A 91 26.32 15.99 15.86
N GLN A 92 25.69 15.85 14.68
CA GLN A 92 24.48 16.64 14.36
C GLN A 92 23.28 16.19 15.18
N GLU A 93 23.20 14.90 15.50
CA GLU A 93 22.19 14.37 16.43
C GLU A 93 22.38 14.96 17.84
N GLU A 94 23.62 14.96 18.36
CA GLU A 94 23.94 15.51 19.68
C GLU A 94 23.65 17.03 19.75
N GLU A 95 23.90 17.78 18.66
CA GLU A 95 23.54 19.20 18.55
C GLU A 95 22.02 19.39 18.59
N ALA A 96 21.25 18.61 17.81
CA ALA A 96 19.80 18.68 17.82
C ALA A 96 19.19 18.31 19.20
N ILE A 97 19.79 17.35 19.91
CA ILE A 97 19.38 17.01 21.27
C ILE A 97 19.68 18.14 22.25
N ARG A 98 20.81 18.84 22.11
CA ARG A 98 21.17 19.98 22.94
C ARG A 98 20.21 21.14 22.75
N ASP A 99 19.80 21.39 21.51
CA ASP A 99 18.94 22.51 21.12
C ASP A 99 17.45 22.13 21.08
N GLN A 100 17.08 21.01 21.73
CA GLN A 100 15.72 20.44 21.67
C GLN A 100 14.61 21.44 22.05
N GLU A 101 14.84 22.31 23.02
CA GLU A 101 13.84 23.30 23.47
C GLU A 101 13.58 24.37 22.40
N GLU A 102 14.63 24.84 21.73
CA GLU A 102 14.53 25.81 20.62
C GLU A 102 13.77 25.17 19.43
N ILE A 103 14.14 23.93 19.05
CA ILE A 103 13.49 23.21 17.96
C ILE A 103 12.01 22.95 18.25
N LEU A 104 11.67 22.56 19.48
CA LEU A 104 10.26 22.41 19.89
C LEU A 104 9.49 23.72 19.91
N ARG A 105 10.16 24.84 20.23
CA ARG A 105 9.57 26.18 20.13
C ARG A 105 9.26 26.51 18.67
N THR A 106 10.18 26.27 17.76
CA THR A 106 9.97 26.43 16.32
C THR A 106 8.82 25.55 15.81
N ALA A 107 8.72 24.31 16.27
CA ALA A 107 7.61 23.43 15.90
C ALA A 107 6.24 24.00 16.32
N ARG A 108 6.15 24.56 17.55
CA ARG A 108 4.91 25.21 18.05
C ARG A 108 4.58 26.47 17.28
N GLU A 109 5.61 27.23 16.88
CA GLU A 109 5.46 28.43 16.07
C GLU A 109 4.87 28.09 14.68
N ILE A 110 5.40 27.08 14.02
CA ILE A 110 4.88 26.57 12.74
C ILE A 110 3.41 26.14 12.87
N GLN A 111 3.06 25.43 13.94
CA GLN A 111 1.65 25.08 14.20
C GLN A 111 0.78 26.32 14.45
N GLY A 112 1.32 27.33 15.15
CA GLY A 112 0.66 28.61 15.34
C GLY A 112 0.35 29.31 14.01
N TYR A 113 1.30 29.31 13.09
CA TYR A 113 1.11 29.84 11.75
C TYR A 113 0.01 29.08 10.97
N ARG A 114 0.00 27.76 11.06
CA ARG A 114 -1.05 26.95 10.42
C ARG A 114 -2.44 27.27 10.97
N LYS A 115 -2.55 27.43 12.29
CA LYS A 115 -3.79 27.79 12.95
C LYS A 115 -4.29 29.16 12.47
N LYS A 116 -3.40 30.15 12.40
CA LYS A 116 -3.74 31.49 11.87
C LYS A 116 -4.20 31.46 10.41
N LEU A 117 -3.54 30.69 9.56
CA LEU A 117 -3.98 30.52 8.17
C LEU A 117 -5.38 29.91 8.08
N THR A 118 -5.70 28.96 8.95
CA THR A 118 -7.04 28.37 9.00
C THR A 118 -8.10 29.37 9.49
N GLU A 119 -7.76 30.16 10.51
CA GLU A 119 -8.62 31.23 11.03
C GLU A 119 -8.84 32.31 9.95
N ASN A 120 -7.79 32.73 9.24
CA ASN A 120 -7.88 33.70 8.14
C ASN A 120 -8.74 33.16 6.99
N SER A 121 -8.59 31.90 6.62
CA SER A 121 -9.45 31.27 5.60
C SER A 121 -10.93 31.25 6.00
N ALA A 122 -11.20 30.93 7.25
CA ALA A 122 -12.58 30.96 7.77
C ALA A 122 -13.16 32.38 7.82
N ALA A 123 -12.31 33.40 8.14
CA ALA A 123 -12.72 34.79 8.12
C ALA A 123 -13.05 35.26 6.70
N VAL A 124 -12.25 34.91 5.70
CA VAL A 124 -12.53 35.23 4.29
C VAL A 124 -13.86 34.64 3.85
N VAL A 125 -14.12 33.35 4.12
CA VAL A 125 -15.40 32.69 3.77
C VAL A 125 -16.58 33.41 4.44
N LYS A 126 -16.43 33.84 5.68
CA LYS A 126 -17.47 34.59 6.39
C LYS A 126 -17.72 35.96 5.73
N ILE A 127 -16.65 36.67 5.34
CA ILE A 127 -16.76 37.95 4.65
C ILE A 127 -17.41 37.76 3.26
N GLU A 128 -17.05 36.73 2.50
CA GLU A 128 -17.68 36.40 1.21
C GLU A 128 -19.18 36.14 1.36
N GLN A 129 -19.60 35.49 2.44
CA GLN A 129 -21.05 35.32 2.75
C GLN A 129 -21.73 36.65 3.06
N GLN A 130 -21.05 37.57 3.76
CA GLN A 130 -21.53 38.92 4.03
C GLN A 130 -21.64 39.77 2.75
N GLU A 131 -20.62 39.70 1.89
CA GLU A 131 -20.64 40.31 0.56
C GLU A 131 -21.83 39.81 -0.28
N ALA A 132 -22.05 38.50 -0.33
CA ALA A 132 -23.16 37.91 -1.04
C ALA A 132 -24.53 38.36 -0.48
N ALA A 133 -24.62 38.55 0.83
CA ALA A 133 -25.85 39.05 1.49
C ALA A 133 -26.12 40.54 1.21
N LEU A 134 -25.04 41.32 0.96
CA LEU A 134 -25.16 42.75 0.62
C LEU A 134 -25.39 43.01 -0.87
N ALA A 135 -25.04 42.08 -1.73
CA ALA A 135 -25.16 42.23 -3.20
C ALA A 135 -26.53 42.76 -3.67
N PRO A 136 -27.69 42.29 -3.15
CA PRO A 136 -29.01 42.78 -3.56
C PRO A 136 -29.31 44.22 -3.12
N TRP A 137 -28.49 44.82 -2.24
CA TRP A 137 -28.71 46.10 -1.60
C TRP A 137 -27.74 47.21 -2.05
N LEU A 138 -26.92 46.96 -3.06
CA LEU A 138 -25.85 47.88 -3.48
C LEU A 138 -26.34 49.24 -3.96
N ASP A 139 -27.55 49.28 -4.56
CA ASP A 139 -28.19 50.50 -5.06
C ASP A 139 -28.89 51.29 -3.95
N LEU A 140 -28.79 50.85 -2.69
CA LEU A 140 -29.40 51.56 -1.55
C LEU A 140 -28.50 52.67 -1.03
N ASP A 141 -28.96 53.92 -1.12
CA ASP A 141 -28.21 55.10 -0.72
C ASP A 141 -28.28 55.45 0.77
N ILE A 142 -29.02 54.66 1.56
CA ILE A 142 -29.17 54.86 3.00
C ILE A 142 -28.68 53.63 3.79
N PRO A 143 -28.28 53.80 5.05
CA PRO A 143 -27.96 52.67 5.92
C PRO A 143 -29.18 51.73 6.08
N MET A 144 -28.94 50.39 6.03
CA MET A 144 -30.01 49.38 6.15
C MET A 144 -30.71 49.42 7.50
N ASN A 145 -30.05 49.92 8.55
CA ASN A 145 -30.61 50.09 9.91
C ASN A 145 -31.31 51.42 10.11
N SER A 146 -31.50 52.21 9.03
CA SER A 146 -32.18 53.53 9.10
C SER A 146 -33.60 53.35 9.62
N GLN A 147 -33.94 54.06 10.69
CA GLN A 147 -35.26 54.06 11.28
C GLN A 147 -36.20 55.13 10.68
N GLY A 148 -35.65 55.95 9.75
CA GLY A 148 -36.39 57.05 9.16
C GLY A 148 -36.24 58.38 9.92
N THR A 149 -37.22 59.26 9.83
CA THR A 149 -37.20 60.58 10.44
C THR A 149 -38.15 60.68 11.65
N ALA A 150 -38.37 61.88 12.17
CA ALA A 150 -39.28 62.11 13.27
C ALA A 150 -40.74 61.69 12.93
N LYS A 151 -41.14 61.77 11.64
CA LYS A 151 -42.49 61.49 11.17
C LYS A 151 -42.61 60.28 10.24
N THR A 152 -41.50 59.80 9.65
CA THR A 152 -41.46 58.68 8.72
C THR A 152 -40.71 57.48 9.31
N ALA A 153 -41.12 56.29 8.97
CA ALA A 153 -40.38 55.04 9.23
C ALA A 153 -39.91 54.46 7.91
N VAL A 154 -38.73 53.80 7.94
CA VAL A 154 -38.13 53.08 6.80
C VAL A 154 -38.11 51.60 7.12
N LEU A 155 -38.66 50.79 6.23
CA LEU A 155 -38.63 49.34 6.30
C LEU A 155 -37.80 48.82 5.13
N VAL A 156 -36.75 48.08 5.45
CA VAL A 156 -35.86 47.44 4.47
C VAL A 156 -36.10 45.95 4.52
N GLY A 157 -36.35 45.33 3.37
CA GLY A 157 -36.59 43.88 3.32
C GLY A 157 -36.79 43.36 1.91
N SER A 158 -36.99 42.05 1.82
CA SER A 158 -37.16 41.39 0.53
C SER A 158 -38.37 40.47 0.54
N ILE A 159 -38.97 40.27 -0.63
CA ILE A 159 -40.06 39.33 -0.88
C ILE A 159 -39.55 38.25 -1.79
N ASP A 160 -39.68 36.96 -1.38
CA ASP A 160 -39.31 35.82 -2.19
C ASP A 160 -40.42 35.47 -3.20
N GLY A 161 -40.05 35.22 -4.45
CA GLY A 161 -40.97 34.90 -5.56
C GLY A 161 -40.79 35.87 -6.73
N ASN A 162 -41.21 35.48 -7.93
CA ASN A 162 -41.23 36.37 -9.10
C ASN A 162 -42.36 37.44 -8.99
N VAL A 163 -42.27 38.27 -7.95
CA VAL A 163 -43.28 39.33 -7.68
C VAL A 163 -42.73 40.64 -8.26
N THR A 164 -43.58 41.39 -8.96
CA THR A 164 -43.24 42.72 -9.46
C THR A 164 -43.72 43.81 -8.50
N LEU A 165 -43.09 44.98 -8.55
CA LEU A 165 -43.45 46.14 -7.71
C LEU A 165 -44.96 46.49 -7.84
N ASP A 166 -45.52 46.42 -9.07
CA ASP A 166 -46.94 46.69 -9.34
C ASP A 166 -47.86 45.68 -8.64
N GLN A 167 -47.43 44.42 -8.53
CA GLN A 167 -48.19 43.40 -7.80
C GLN A 167 -48.17 43.65 -6.30
N VAL A 168 -47.06 44.10 -5.75
CA VAL A 168 -46.96 44.51 -4.32
C VAL A 168 -47.89 45.64 -4.02
N TYR A 169 -47.91 46.68 -4.87
CA TYR A 169 -48.86 47.81 -4.72
C TYR A 169 -50.32 47.36 -4.83
N SER A 170 -50.65 46.53 -5.80
CA SER A 170 -51.98 46.03 -6.02
C SER A 170 -52.52 45.22 -4.84
N GLN A 171 -51.64 44.38 -4.27
CA GLN A 171 -51.99 43.54 -3.13
C GLN A 171 -52.09 44.36 -1.83
N LEU A 172 -51.21 45.35 -1.62
CA LEU A 172 -51.31 46.28 -0.47
C LEU A 172 -52.58 47.09 -0.50
N ALA A 173 -53.04 47.50 -1.67
CA ALA A 173 -54.34 48.25 -1.81
C ALA A 173 -55.53 47.37 -1.41
N VAL A 174 -55.46 46.04 -1.52
CA VAL A 174 -56.47 45.09 -1.08
C VAL A 174 -56.35 44.76 0.41
N ASP A 175 -55.10 44.47 0.87
CA ASP A 175 -54.85 43.96 2.23
C ASP A 175 -54.93 45.07 3.31
N ALA A 176 -54.55 46.31 2.95
CA ALA A 176 -54.47 47.43 3.91
C ALA A 176 -54.94 48.76 3.30
N PRO A 177 -56.25 48.93 2.94
CA PRO A 177 -56.80 50.12 2.27
C PRO A 177 -56.72 51.39 3.14
N GLN A 178 -56.45 51.32 4.40
CA GLN A 178 -56.29 52.45 5.33
C GLN A 178 -54.87 53.11 5.26
N LEU A 179 -53.94 52.55 4.54
CA LEU A 179 -52.63 53.15 4.39
C LEU A 179 -52.63 54.26 3.31
N GLU A 180 -52.48 55.51 3.74
CA GLU A 180 -52.68 56.65 2.84
C GLU A 180 -51.41 57.26 2.28
N ALA A 181 -50.24 57.12 2.99
CA ALA A 181 -49.02 57.79 2.61
C ALA A 181 -47.82 56.85 2.78
N PHE A 182 -47.44 56.17 1.71
CA PHE A 182 -46.25 55.34 1.63
C PHE A 182 -45.67 55.41 0.23
N ASP A 183 -44.34 55.10 0.15
CA ASP A 183 -43.64 54.95 -1.10
C ASP A 183 -42.78 53.70 -1.03
N ILE A 184 -42.74 52.92 -2.12
CA ILE A 184 -41.98 51.69 -2.22
C ILE A 184 -40.97 51.84 -3.36
N GLN A 185 -39.70 51.71 -3.02
CA GLN A 185 -38.64 51.70 -3.99
C GLN A 185 -38.08 50.29 -4.18
N GLU A 186 -38.08 49.83 -5.41
CA GLU A 186 -37.35 48.63 -5.80
C GLU A 186 -35.84 48.89 -5.81
N ILE A 187 -35.07 48.11 -5.10
CA ILE A 187 -33.61 48.18 -5.05
C ILE A 187 -32.98 47.18 -6.02
N SER A 188 -33.47 45.95 -5.98
CA SER A 188 -33.04 44.90 -6.93
C SER A 188 -34.10 43.83 -7.09
N ASN A 189 -34.14 43.22 -8.27
CA ASN A 189 -35.05 42.11 -8.57
C ASN A 189 -34.23 41.01 -9.25
N ASP A 190 -33.45 40.27 -8.46
CA ASP A 190 -32.57 39.24 -8.94
C ASP A 190 -32.94 37.86 -8.38
N ALA A 191 -32.79 36.83 -9.19
CA ALA A 191 -32.95 35.42 -8.83
C ALA A 191 -34.32 35.08 -8.17
N GLY A 192 -35.39 35.81 -8.51
CA GLY A 192 -36.73 35.59 -7.93
C GLY A 192 -36.89 36.16 -6.53
N LYS A 193 -36.07 37.12 -6.16
CA LYS A 193 -36.15 37.85 -4.90
C LYS A 193 -36.22 39.36 -5.16
N LEU A 194 -37.29 39.97 -4.76
CA LEU A 194 -37.50 41.41 -4.87
C LEU A 194 -37.00 42.08 -3.58
N SER A 195 -35.94 42.87 -3.67
CA SER A 195 -35.42 43.72 -2.58
C SER A 195 -36.02 45.10 -2.66
N LEU A 196 -36.63 45.56 -1.59
CA LEU A 196 -37.37 46.82 -1.58
C LEU A 196 -37.16 47.62 -0.29
N VAL A 197 -37.31 48.93 -0.41
CA VAL A 197 -37.38 49.86 0.70
C VAL A 197 -38.76 50.52 0.71
N VAL A 198 -39.38 50.50 1.86
CA VAL A 198 -40.69 51.11 2.07
C VAL A 198 -40.56 52.29 3.04
N VAL A 199 -40.98 53.44 2.61
CA VAL A 199 -41.08 54.64 3.46
C VAL A 199 -42.55 54.89 3.78
N CYS A 200 -42.94 54.92 5.04
CA CYS A 200 -44.29 55.13 5.47
C CYS A 200 -44.39 56.08 6.68
N LEU A 201 -45.58 56.53 7.03
CA LEU A 201 -45.78 57.30 8.25
C LEU A 201 -45.43 56.43 9.50
N LYS A 202 -44.78 57.03 10.47
CA LYS A 202 -44.35 56.33 11.68
C LYS A 202 -45.52 55.78 12.51
N THR A 203 -46.66 56.43 12.41
CA THR A 203 -47.98 56.01 13.03
C THR A 203 -48.55 54.76 12.40
N GLN A 204 -48.23 54.48 11.14
CA GLN A 204 -48.75 53.34 10.34
C GLN A 204 -47.68 52.28 10.09
N ALA A 205 -46.48 52.43 10.64
CA ALA A 205 -45.31 51.55 10.36
C ALA A 205 -45.57 50.08 10.74
N GLN A 206 -46.28 49.83 11.84
CA GLN A 206 -46.59 48.47 12.28
C GLN A 206 -47.61 47.79 11.37
N GLU A 207 -48.66 48.51 10.96
CA GLU A 207 -49.69 48.00 10.04
C GLU A 207 -49.08 47.72 8.65
N MET A 208 -48.17 48.59 8.18
CA MET A 208 -47.44 48.41 6.94
C MET A 208 -46.56 47.15 6.99
N GLU A 209 -45.81 46.95 8.09
CA GLU A 209 -45.00 45.77 8.24
C GLU A 209 -45.81 44.48 8.30
N GLU A 210 -46.97 44.47 8.97
CA GLU A 210 -47.87 43.32 9.02
C GLU A 210 -48.45 43.01 7.64
N ALA A 211 -48.89 44.00 6.87
CA ALA A 211 -49.39 43.83 5.52
C ALA A 211 -48.33 43.31 4.55
N LEU A 212 -47.11 43.79 4.64
CA LEU A 212 -45.97 43.31 3.86
C LEU A 212 -45.58 41.86 4.23
N ARG A 213 -45.63 41.52 5.53
CA ARG A 213 -45.35 40.14 5.99
C ARG A 213 -46.34 39.13 5.44
N MET A 214 -47.62 39.52 5.26
CA MET A 214 -48.60 38.63 4.62
C MET A 214 -48.26 38.32 3.16
N GLN A 215 -47.48 39.21 2.51
CA GLN A 215 -46.97 39.00 1.15
C GLN A 215 -45.58 38.30 1.11
N GLY A 216 -45.05 37.82 2.26
CA GLY A 216 -43.75 37.15 2.35
C GLY A 216 -42.58 38.09 2.57
N PHE A 217 -42.81 39.34 2.97
CA PHE A 217 -41.73 40.26 3.29
C PHE A 217 -40.92 39.79 4.51
N ALA A 218 -39.64 39.70 4.32
CA ALA A 218 -38.66 39.35 5.36
C ALA A 218 -37.58 40.44 5.47
N ARG A 219 -37.25 40.81 6.71
CA ARG A 219 -36.14 41.71 6.95
C ARG A 219 -34.82 40.98 6.69
N PRO A 220 -33.76 41.67 6.18
CA PRO A 220 -32.45 41.05 6.03
C PRO A 220 -31.91 40.54 7.36
N ALA A 221 -31.23 39.38 7.34
CA ALA A 221 -30.63 38.78 8.54
C ALA A 221 -29.52 39.64 9.15
N GLN A 222 -28.85 40.44 8.34
CA GLN A 222 -27.87 41.45 8.76
C GLN A 222 -28.28 42.82 8.33
N LEU A 223 -28.32 43.74 9.27
CA LEU A 223 -28.54 45.16 9.04
C LEU A 223 -27.23 45.90 9.23
N VAL A 224 -26.69 46.50 8.18
CA VAL A 224 -25.46 47.27 8.25
C VAL A 224 -25.76 48.73 8.61
N SER A 225 -24.85 49.35 9.36
CA SER A 225 -24.95 50.72 9.85
C SER A 225 -24.42 51.78 8.86
N GLU A 226 -23.71 51.32 7.85
CA GLU A 226 -23.19 52.16 6.76
C GLU A 226 -23.98 51.91 5.48
N VAL A 227 -23.77 52.71 4.46
CA VAL A 227 -24.35 52.48 3.14
C VAL A 227 -23.79 51.22 2.56
N PRO A 228 -24.63 50.30 2.02
CA PRO A 228 -24.19 48.97 1.58
C PRO A 228 -23.01 49.00 0.61
N ALA A 229 -22.94 49.92 -0.31
CA ALA A 229 -21.83 50.10 -1.24
C ALA A 229 -20.52 50.41 -0.51
N GLN A 230 -20.55 51.19 0.57
CA GLN A 230 -19.39 51.56 1.36
C GLN A 230 -18.93 50.42 2.25
N GLU A 231 -19.91 49.68 2.82
CA GLU A 231 -19.59 48.47 3.60
C GLU A 231 -18.97 47.39 2.73
N LEU A 232 -19.47 47.19 1.50
CA LEU A 232 -18.84 46.24 0.55
C LEU A 232 -17.41 46.59 0.26
N GLU A 233 -17.06 47.89 0.08
CA GLU A 233 -15.68 48.33 -0.12
C GLU A 233 -14.81 48.04 1.12
N ASN A 234 -15.35 48.29 2.31
CA ASN A 234 -14.69 47.95 3.57
C ASN A 234 -14.39 46.46 3.68
N LEU A 235 -15.42 45.60 3.38
CA LEU A 235 -15.27 44.16 3.39
C LEU A 235 -14.22 43.66 2.39
N LYS A 236 -14.22 44.20 1.18
CA LYS A 236 -13.19 43.88 0.17
C LYS A 236 -11.77 44.29 0.63
N ASN A 237 -11.63 45.44 1.23
CA ASN A 237 -10.36 45.91 1.79
C ASN A 237 -9.91 45.00 2.94
N GLU A 238 -10.84 44.50 3.74
CA GLU A 238 -10.54 43.54 4.81
C GLU A 238 -10.08 42.19 4.26
N VAL A 239 -10.71 41.69 3.20
CA VAL A 239 -10.27 40.44 2.50
C VAL A 239 -8.83 40.61 1.98
N VAL A 240 -8.53 41.71 1.32
CA VAL A 240 -7.16 42.01 0.84
C VAL A 240 -6.15 41.98 1.99
N ARG A 241 -6.48 42.64 3.09
CA ARG A 241 -5.62 42.67 4.28
C ARG A 241 -5.36 41.25 4.84
N ILE A 242 -6.41 40.44 4.97
CA ILE A 242 -6.31 39.06 5.46
C ILE A 242 -5.48 38.19 4.49
N GLN A 243 -5.65 38.43 3.18
CA GLN A 243 -4.87 37.71 2.16
C GLN A 243 -3.39 38.08 2.21
N GLU A 244 -3.06 39.39 2.39
CA GLU A 244 -1.68 39.87 2.57
C GLU A 244 -1.05 39.28 3.84
N GLU A 245 -1.77 39.29 4.97
CA GLU A 245 -1.33 38.62 6.22
C GLU A 245 -1.09 37.12 6.01
N SER A 246 -1.96 36.47 5.30
CA SER A 246 -1.82 35.03 4.99
C SER A 246 -0.59 34.76 4.13
N GLU A 247 -0.26 35.61 3.16
CA GLU A 247 0.95 35.44 2.34
C GLU A 247 2.22 35.71 3.16
N GLN A 248 2.23 36.71 4.03
CA GLN A 248 3.32 36.90 4.96
C GLN A 248 3.58 35.73 5.86
N ILE A 249 2.53 35.10 6.40
CA ILE A 249 2.63 33.88 7.19
C ILE A 249 3.21 32.74 6.36
N ARG A 250 2.77 32.58 5.10
CA ARG A 250 3.34 31.57 4.19
C ARG A 250 4.81 31.78 3.93
N GLU A 251 5.25 33.03 3.77
CA GLU A 251 6.67 33.35 3.62
C GLU A 251 7.47 33.02 4.89
N GLN A 252 6.91 33.31 6.06
CA GLN A 252 7.54 32.94 7.34
C GLN A 252 7.71 31.44 7.46
N ILE A 253 6.68 30.66 7.09
CA ILE A 253 6.77 29.19 7.06
C ILE A 253 7.86 28.73 6.09
N ARG A 254 7.93 29.32 4.89
CA ARG A 254 8.98 29.01 3.90
C ARG A 254 10.39 29.31 4.41
N ALA A 255 10.57 30.41 5.12
CA ALA A 255 11.86 30.80 5.71
C ALA A 255 12.34 29.78 6.78
N LEU A 256 11.42 29.06 7.42
CA LEU A 256 11.75 28.02 8.41
C LEU A 256 12.05 26.64 7.78
N HIS A 257 12.04 26.54 6.44
CA HIS A 257 12.29 25.25 5.76
C HIS A 257 13.67 24.65 6.09
N ASP A 258 14.69 25.47 6.29
CA ASP A 258 16.05 25.04 6.67
C ASP A 258 16.09 24.29 8.02
N ARG A 259 15.10 24.52 8.90
CA ARG A 259 14.98 23.83 10.19
C ARG A 259 14.35 22.45 10.09
N LYS A 260 13.90 22.03 8.88
CA LYS A 260 13.25 20.74 8.67
C LYS A 260 14.13 19.57 9.09
N SER A 261 15.42 19.59 8.77
CA SER A 261 16.36 18.50 9.13
C SER A 261 16.51 18.36 10.65
N SER A 262 16.54 19.47 11.40
CA SER A 262 16.60 19.44 12.85
C SER A 262 15.30 18.89 13.48
N LEU A 263 14.15 19.24 12.90
CA LEU A 263 12.85 18.69 13.31
C LEU A 263 12.75 17.17 13.06
N GLN A 264 13.26 16.70 11.92
CA GLN A 264 13.32 15.29 11.57
C GLN A 264 14.18 14.50 12.57
N LEU A 265 15.39 14.99 12.86
CA LEU A 265 16.27 14.39 13.87
C LEU A 265 15.62 14.31 15.24
N LEU A 266 15.01 15.40 15.68
CA LEU A 266 14.39 15.47 17.00
C LEU A 266 13.14 14.57 17.10
N SER A 267 12.37 14.47 16.01
CA SER A 267 11.24 13.53 15.95
C SER A 267 11.71 12.09 16.12
N ASP A 268 12.75 11.67 15.39
CA ASP A 268 13.32 10.33 15.48
C ASP A 268 13.90 10.06 16.87
N TYR A 269 14.62 11.01 17.47
CA TYR A 269 15.10 10.92 18.85
C TYR A 269 13.95 10.65 19.85
N PHE A 270 12.86 11.42 19.77
CA PHE A 270 11.73 11.22 20.66
C PHE A 270 11.03 9.88 20.43
N ARG A 271 10.96 9.38 19.20
CA ARG A 271 10.42 8.05 18.89
C ARG A 271 11.25 6.93 19.52
N ILE A 272 12.58 7.00 19.36
CA ILE A 272 13.51 6.05 19.98
C ILE A 272 13.35 6.07 21.51
N ARG A 273 13.22 7.26 22.10
CA ARG A 273 12.98 7.40 23.56
C ARG A 273 11.62 6.85 23.97
N ALA A 274 10.56 7.12 23.22
CA ALA A 274 9.22 6.60 23.51
C ALA A 274 9.21 5.07 23.49
N GLN A 275 9.81 4.45 22.48
CA GLN A 275 9.96 2.99 22.39
C GLN A 275 10.74 2.40 23.57
N LYS A 276 11.81 3.07 23.97
CA LYS A 276 12.58 2.66 25.16
C LYS A 276 11.74 2.69 26.44
N TYR A 277 10.94 3.74 26.63
CA TYR A 277 10.06 3.85 27.80
C TYR A 277 8.87 2.87 27.73
N GLU A 278 8.41 2.51 26.55
CA GLU A 278 7.44 1.44 26.35
C GLU A 278 7.98 0.10 26.84
N VAL A 279 9.18 -0.26 26.39
CA VAL A 279 9.87 -1.48 26.84
C VAL A 279 10.14 -1.44 28.34
N LEU A 280 10.62 -0.31 28.87
CA LEU A 280 10.83 -0.13 30.32
C LEU A 280 9.56 -0.41 31.14
N GLY A 281 8.38 -0.06 30.62
CA GLY A 281 7.10 -0.31 31.28
C GLY A 281 6.68 -1.77 31.26
N GLN A 282 7.18 -2.55 30.29
CA GLN A 282 6.90 -3.99 30.17
C GLN A 282 7.82 -4.85 31.07
N LEU A 283 9.01 -4.34 31.42
CA LEU A 283 9.99 -5.09 32.18
C LEU A 283 9.53 -5.36 33.61
N ARG A 284 9.71 -6.57 34.05
CA ARG A 284 9.49 -6.99 35.43
C ARG A 284 10.70 -6.65 36.31
N GLN A 285 10.44 -6.24 37.53
CA GLN A 285 11.49 -5.83 38.46
C GLN A 285 11.16 -6.23 39.90
N SER A 286 12.22 -6.57 40.67
CA SER A 286 12.20 -6.68 42.12
C SER A 286 12.60 -5.34 42.77
N GLU A 287 12.91 -5.33 44.05
CA GLU A 287 13.42 -4.13 44.74
C GLU A 287 14.79 -3.68 44.19
N SER A 288 15.71 -4.61 43.88
CA SER A 288 17.10 -4.35 43.53
C SER A 288 17.48 -4.73 42.12
N THR A 289 16.75 -5.67 41.48
CA THR A 289 17.03 -6.24 40.17
C THR A 289 15.88 -6.01 39.18
N PHE A 290 16.18 -6.15 37.91
CA PHE A 290 15.21 -6.19 36.83
C PHE A 290 15.51 -7.37 35.88
N PHE A 291 14.49 -7.79 35.17
CA PHE A 291 14.52 -8.92 34.25
C PHE A 291 14.18 -8.49 32.84
N VAL A 292 14.96 -8.95 31.89
CA VAL A 292 14.70 -8.83 30.45
C VAL A 292 14.63 -10.22 29.89
N THR A 293 13.49 -10.58 29.32
CA THR A 293 13.33 -11.84 28.56
C THR A 293 13.04 -11.54 27.10
N GLY A 294 13.44 -12.42 26.23
CA GLY A 294 13.19 -12.23 24.80
C GLY A 294 13.80 -13.32 23.94
N TYR A 295 13.70 -13.10 22.63
CA TYR A 295 14.19 -14.02 21.62
C TYR A 295 15.36 -13.43 20.86
N LEU A 296 16.38 -14.26 20.62
CA LEU A 296 17.61 -13.89 19.94
C LEU A 296 18.04 -15.02 18.99
N PRO A 297 18.53 -14.71 17.77
CA PRO A 297 19.14 -15.73 16.92
C PRO A 297 20.33 -16.42 17.58
N LYS A 298 20.33 -17.75 17.63
CA LYS A 298 21.35 -18.58 18.31
C LYS A 298 22.79 -18.19 17.96
N LYS A 299 23.02 -17.76 16.72
CA LYS A 299 24.37 -17.32 16.28
C LYS A 299 24.87 -16.06 16.97
N GLN A 300 23.98 -15.21 17.47
CA GLN A 300 24.31 -13.91 18.06
C GLN A 300 24.41 -13.97 19.60
N VAL A 301 23.92 -15.05 20.22
CA VAL A 301 23.92 -15.23 21.68
C VAL A 301 25.31 -15.08 22.28
N PRO A 302 26.39 -15.79 21.79
CA PRO A 302 27.72 -15.68 22.43
C PRO A 302 28.30 -14.26 22.35
N ALA A 303 28.05 -13.55 21.26
CA ALA A 303 28.57 -12.19 21.09
C ALA A 303 27.87 -11.20 22.04
N MET A 304 26.55 -11.34 22.22
CA MET A 304 25.77 -10.52 23.11
C MET A 304 26.10 -10.80 24.58
N GLU A 305 26.17 -12.07 24.97
CA GLU A 305 26.58 -12.50 26.32
C GLU A 305 27.93 -11.90 26.69
N LYS A 306 28.96 -12.08 25.84
CA LYS A 306 30.27 -11.53 26.07
C LYS A 306 30.26 -10.02 26.25
N ARG A 307 29.59 -9.29 25.39
CA ARG A 307 29.53 -7.83 25.39
C ARG A 307 28.85 -7.27 26.64
N LEU A 308 27.79 -7.92 27.11
CA LEU A 308 27.06 -7.49 28.29
C LEU A 308 27.78 -7.87 29.60
N THR A 309 28.37 -9.08 29.69
CA THR A 309 29.09 -9.54 30.90
C THR A 309 30.43 -8.81 31.09
N GLU A 310 31.09 -8.33 30.03
CA GLU A 310 32.27 -7.49 30.16
C GLU A 310 32.01 -6.10 30.76
N LYS A 311 30.78 -5.55 30.54
CA LYS A 311 30.44 -4.20 30.95
C LYS A 311 29.62 -4.11 32.24
N TYR A 312 28.80 -5.12 32.46
CA TYR A 312 27.78 -5.11 33.54
C TYR A 312 27.82 -6.41 34.33
N ASP A 313 27.49 -6.29 35.60
CA ASP A 313 27.29 -7.43 36.49
C ASP A 313 25.87 -7.99 36.25
N ILE A 314 25.78 -9.07 35.46
CA ILE A 314 24.52 -9.67 35.02
C ILE A 314 24.56 -11.19 35.13
N VAL A 315 23.39 -11.79 35.28
CA VAL A 315 23.16 -13.22 35.08
C VAL A 315 22.50 -13.37 33.72
N PHE A 316 23.10 -14.14 32.83
CA PHE A 316 22.64 -14.37 31.47
C PHE A 316 22.35 -15.86 31.28
N GLU A 317 21.12 -16.19 30.92
CA GLU A 317 20.70 -17.57 30.66
C GLU A 317 20.14 -17.63 29.23
N ALA A 318 20.48 -18.70 28.50
CA ALA A 318 19.99 -18.94 27.15
C ALA A 318 19.48 -20.36 26.99
N GLU A 319 18.24 -20.52 26.57
CA GLU A 319 17.58 -21.80 26.37
C GLU A 319 17.11 -21.91 24.93
N ASP A 320 17.02 -23.12 24.38
CA ASP A 320 16.45 -23.31 23.04
C ASP A 320 14.94 -22.95 23.10
N ALA A 321 14.50 -22.11 22.17
CA ALA A 321 13.14 -21.61 22.18
C ALA A 321 12.14 -22.73 21.85
N GLU A 322 11.23 -23.00 22.78
CA GLU A 322 10.15 -23.97 22.63
C GLU A 322 8.80 -23.26 22.68
N GLY A 323 7.85 -23.68 21.85
CA GLY A 323 6.51 -23.11 21.79
C GLY A 323 6.08 -22.76 20.35
N GLU A 324 4.79 -22.39 20.22
CA GLU A 324 4.20 -21.96 18.93
C GLU A 324 4.43 -20.47 18.65
N ASN A 325 4.72 -19.66 19.68
CA ASN A 325 4.86 -18.19 19.58
C ASN A 325 6.30 -17.72 19.36
N VAL A 326 7.23 -18.63 19.01
CA VAL A 326 8.62 -18.26 18.75
C VAL A 326 8.69 -17.42 17.46
N PRO A 327 9.28 -16.21 17.51
CA PRO A 327 9.39 -15.39 16.31
C PRO A 327 10.36 -16.00 15.29
N VAL A 328 10.06 -15.75 14.02
CA VAL A 328 10.79 -16.31 12.88
C VAL A 328 11.57 -15.21 12.18
N ALA A 329 12.86 -15.39 12.01
CA ALA A 329 13.70 -14.55 11.18
C ALA A 329 14.27 -15.38 10.01
N LEU A 330 14.25 -14.81 8.82
CA LEU A 330 14.77 -15.42 7.61
C LEU A 330 16.16 -14.85 7.28
N GLN A 331 17.09 -15.72 6.89
CA GLN A 331 18.39 -15.33 6.40
C GLN A 331 18.64 -15.94 5.02
N ASN A 332 18.18 -15.26 3.99
CA ASN A 332 18.29 -15.67 2.61
C ASN A 332 19.43 -14.97 1.87
N GLY A 333 19.96 -15.62 0.86
CA GLY A 333 20.85 -14.97 -0.11
C GLY A 333 20.07 -13.93 -0.94
N LYS A 334 20.78 -13.06 -1.65
CA LYS A 334 20.18 -11.95 -2.44
C LYS A 334 19.05 -12.36 -3.38
N PHE A 335 19.08 -13.57 -3.92
CA PHE A 335 18.05 -14.11 -4.80
C PHE A 335 16.81 -14.55 -4.02
N GLY A 336 16.95 -15.37 -2.99
CA GLY A 336 15.83 -15.82 -2.15
C GLY A 336 15.17 -14.65 -1.40
N ALA A 337 16.00 -13.71 -0.91
CA ALA A 337 15.51 -12.52 -0.23
C ALA A 337 14.60 -11.64 -1.10
N ALA A 338 14.77 -11.67 -2.43
CA ALA A 338 13.88 -10.93 -3.33
C ALA A 338 12.42 -11.43 -3.27
N GLY A 339 12.20 -12.71 -3.02
CA GLY A 339 10.86 -13.31 -2.88
C GLY A 339 10.27 -13.27 -1.47
N GLU A 340 11.02 -12.85 -0.45
CA GLU A 340 10.53 -12.82 0.94
C GLU A 340 9.25 -12.00 1.09
N GLY A 341 9.10 -10.90 0.34
CA GLY A 341 7.87 -10.10 0.36
C GLY A 341 6.64 -10.87 -0.14
N VAL A 342 6.82 -11.75 -1.13
CA VAL A 342 5.74 -12.63 -1.63
C VAL A 342 5.40 -13.70 -0.60
N LEU A 343 6.42 -14.29 0.06
CA LEU A 343 6.21 -15.25 1.14
C LEU A 343 5.52 -14.62 2.35
N ALA A 344 5.98 -13.44 2.79
CA ALA A 344 5.42 -12.74 3.94
C ALA A 344 3.95 -12.35 3.74
N ALA A 345 3.53 -12.06 2.50
CA ALA A 345 2.15 -11.77 2.18
C ALA A 345 1.21 -12.98 2.35
N PHE A 346 1.74 -14.22 2.26
CA PHE A 346 1.00 -15.43 2.58
C PHE A 346 1.10 -15.79 4.07
N GLY A 347 2.32 -15.78 4.60
CA GLY A 347 2.63 -16.09 5.99
C GLY A 347 4.07 -16.57 6.12
N LEU A 348 4.69 -16.29 7.27
CA LEU A 348 6.03 -16.81 7.56
C LEU A 348 5.98 -18.29 7.95
N PRO A 349 7.08 -19.04 7.75
CA PRO A 349 7.15 -20.45 8.12
C PRO A 349 6.77 -20.69 9.59
N GLY A 350 5.92 -21.67 9.83
CA GLY A 350 5.61 -22.14 11.17
C GLY A 350 6.75 -22.95 11.81
N LYS A 351 6.51 -23.42 13.04
CA LYS A 351 7.48 -24.27 13.75
C LYS A 351 7.70 -25.57 12.99
N GLY A 352 8.94 -25.86 12.66
CA GLY A 352 9.32 -27.08 11.93
C GLY A 352 9.19 -27.00 10.42
N GLU A 353 8.63 -25.96 9.87
CA GLU A 353 8.59 -25.71 8.42
C GLU A 353 9.94 -25.28 7.86
N ILE A 354 10.13 -25.48 6.58
CA ILE A 354 11.31 -25.01 5.83
C ILE A 354 10.97 -23.67 5.18
N ASP A 355 11.97 -22.83 5.06
CA ASP A 355 11.84 -21.61 4.25
C ASP A 355 11.83 -21.97 2.75
N PRO A 356 10.72 -21.79 2.05
CA PRO A 356 10.61 -22.04 0.61
C PRO A 356 11.13 -20.89 -0.25
N SER A 357 11.56 -19.76 0.33
CA SER A 357 11.81 -18.50 -0.38
C SER A 357 12.68 -18.65 -1.63
N THR A 358 13.77 -19.42 -1.56
CA THR A 358 14.69 -19.57 -2.70
C THR A 358 14.04 -20.36 -3.84
N ILE A 359 13.37 -21.48 -3.53
CA ILE A 359 12.72 -22.34 -4.54
C ILE A 359 11.49 -21.61 -5.10
N MET A 360 10.70 -21.03 -4.21
CA MET A 360 9.53 -20.23 -4.58
C MET A 360 9.92 -19.08 -5.51
N THR A 361 10.99 -18.33 -5.20
CA THR A 361 11.47 -17.23 -6.05
C THR A 361 11.89 -17.72 -7.43
N ALA A 362 12.54 -18.87 -7.52
CA ALA A 362 12.93 -19.45 -8.80
C ALA A 362 11.72 -19.83 -9.65
N CYS A 363 10.73 -20.50 -9.04
CA CYS A 363 9.47 -20.84 -9.70
C CYS A 363 8.66 -19.60 -10.07
N TYR A 364 8.63 -18.60 -9.17
CA TYR A 364 7.95 -17.33 -9.38
C TYR A 364 8.50 -16.60 -10.62
N VAL A 365 9.81 -16.40 -10.67
CA VAL A 365 10.51 -15.73 -11.77
C VAL A 365 10.30 -16.46 -13.09
N PHE A 366 10.34 -17.79 -13.07
CA PHE A 366 10.14 -18.63 -14.25
C PHE A 366 8.70 -18.49 -14.80
N LEU A 367 7.68 -18.66 -13.95
CA LEU A 367 6.26 -18.60 -14.33
C LEU A 367 5.85 -17.19 -14.75
N PHE A 368 6.34 -16.18 -14.04
CA PHE A 368 6.09 -14.78 -14.37
C PHE A 368 6.59 -14.43 -15.77
N GLY A 369 7.83 -14.83 -16.08
CA GLY A 369 8.41 -14.61 -17.40
C GLY A 369 7.64 -15.29 -18.53
N LEU A 370 7.14 -16.49 -18.28
CA LEU A 370 6.31 -17.24 -19.23
C LEU A 370 4.95 -16.57 -19.48
N MET A 371 4.35 -15.96 -18.44
CA MET A 371 3.08 -15.23 -18.55
C MET A 371 3.20 -13.93 -19.35
N LEU A 372 4.25 -13.15 -19.13
CA LEU A 372 4.44 -11.87 -19.82
C LEU A 372 5.03 -12.03 -21.23
N SER A 373 5.92 -12.99 -21.41
CA SER A 373 6.48 -13.61 -22.63
C SER A 373 6.76 -12.68 -23.84
N ASP A 374 7.15 -11.42 -23.61
CA ASP A 374 7.57 -10.46 -24.64
C ASP A 374 8.95 -9.90 -24.33
N ALA A 375 9.88 -10.03 -25.27
CA ALA A 375 11.28 -9.68 -25.08
C ALA A 375 11.50 -8.18 -24.87
N ALA A 376 10.75 -7.34 -25.55
CA ALA A 376 10.88 -5.89 -25.44
C ALA A 376 10.36 -5.39 -24.08
N TYR A 377 9.22 -5.90 -23.63
CA TYR A 377 8.70 -5.60 -22.29
C TYR A 377 9.65 -6.10 -21.20
N GLY A 378 10.17 -7.33 -21.35
CA GLY A 378 11.15 -7.90 -20.43
C GLY A 378 12.40 -7.03 -20.32
N LEU A 379 12.93 -6.55 -21.44
CA LEU A 379 14.10 -5.66 -21.47
C LEU A 379 13.83 -4.33 -20.78
N ILE A 380 12.66 -3.72 -21.02
CA ILE A 380 12.27 -2.46 -20.38
C ILE A 380 12.20 -2.64 -18.86
N VAL A 381 11.47 -3.65 -18.36
CA VAL A 381 11.34 -3.93 -16.93
C VAL A 381 12.70 -4.19 -16.30
N PHE A 382 13.53 -5.02 -16.93
CA PHE A 382 14.89 -5.30 -16.46
C PHE A 382 15.74 -4.04 -16.37
N ALA A 383 15.79 -3.24 -17.46
CA ALA A 383 16.61 -2.04 -17.53
C ALA A 383 16.17 -0.96 -16.52
N VAL A 384 14.86 -0.75 -16.39
CA VAL A 384 14.31 0.21 -15.42
C VAL A 384 14.63 -0.23 -13.98
N CYS A 385 14.34 -1.48 -13.63
CA CYS A 385 14.62 -2.00 -12.28
C CYS A 385 16.12 -1.98 -11.96
N LEU A 386 16.98 -2.38 -12.91
CA LEU A 386 18.43 -2.31 -12.77
C LEU A 386 18.91 -0.87 -12.59
N GLY A 387 18.40 0.05 -13.42
CA GLY A 387 18.73 1.48 -13.33
C GLY A 387 18.35 2.08 -11.99
N VAL A 388 17.17 1.75 -11.46
CA VAL A 388 16.72 2.19 -10.13
C VAL A 388 17.62 1.62 -9.03
N LEU A 389 17.95 0.33 -9.06
CA LEU A 389 18.83 -0.30 -8.07
C LEU A 389 20.25 0.29 -8.08
N LEU A 390 20.79 0.66 -9.24
CA LEU A 390 22.12 1.28 -9.36
C LEU A 390 22.11 2.74 -8.91
N LYS A 391 21.02 3.48 -9.23
CA LYS A 391 20.92 4.90 -8.88
C LYS A 391 20.59 5.13 -7.40
N PHE A 392 19.82 4.23 -6.78
CA PHE A 392 19.33 4.35 -5.41
C PHE A 392 19.75 3.15 -4.53
N PRO A 393 21.03 2.99 -4.21
CA PRO A 393 21.51 1.83 -3.44
C PRO A 393 21.06 1.84 -1.97
N ARG A 394 20.60 2.98 -1.44
CA ARG A 394 20.14 3.18 -0.04
C ARG A 394 18.63 3.10 0.13
N MET A 395 17.94 2.63 -0.88
CA MET A 395 16.50 2.41 -0.81
C MET A 395 16.13 1.52 0.38
N GLU A 396 14.94 1.70 0.92
CA GLU A 396 14.36 0.84 1.96
C GLU A 396 14.46 -0.64 1.58
N SER A 397 14.86 -1.48 2.53
CA SER A 397 15.17 -2.90 2.29
C SER A 397 14.02 -3.68 1.66
N GLY A 398 12.77 -3.41 2.07
CA GLY A 398 11.57 -4.03 1.50
C GLY A 398 11.38 -3.68 0.02
N MET A 399 11.48 -2.40 -0.31
CA MET A 399 11.38 -1.92 -1.69
C MET A 399 12.53 -2.42 -2.56
N GLN A 400 13.75 -2.45 -2.02
CA GLN A 400 14.92 -2.98 -2.73
C GLN A 400 14.74 -4.46 -3.09
N LYS A 401 14.20 -5.28 -2.18
CA LYS A 401 13.87 -6.70 -2.42
C LYS A 401 12.83 -6.83 -3.54
N SER A 402 11.75 -6.04 -3.49
CA SER A 402 10.68 -6.06 -4.49
C SER A 402 11.18 -5.65 -5.89
N ILE A 403 11.94 -4.56 -6.01
CA ILE A 403 12.50 -4.12 -7.30
C ILE A 403 13.49 -5.17 -7.85
N ARG A 404 14.26 -5.82 -6.98
CA ARG A 404 15.15 -6.93 -7.37
C ARG A 404 14.38 -8.13 -7.88
N LEU A 405 13.22 -8.46 -7.28
CA LEU A 405 12.34 -9.50 -7.80
C LEU A 405 11.87 -9.17 -9.22
N PHE A 406 11.35 -7.95 -9.45
CA PHE A 406 10.91 -7.51 -10.77
C PHE A 406 12.07 -7.44 -11.78
N MET A 407 13.28 -7.13 -11.35
CA MET A 407 14.47 -7.21 -12.22
C MET A 407 14.70 -8.65 -12.71
N TYR A 408 14.63 -9.65 -11.81
CA TYR A 408 14.74 -11.06 -12.20
C TYR A 408 13.56 -11.51 -13.08
N CYS A 409 12.34 -11.05 -12.76
CA CYS A 409 11.16 -11.31 -13.60
C CYS A 409 11.32 -10.72 -15.01
N GLY A 410 11.85 -9.49 -15.11
CA GLY A 410 12.15 -8.86 -16.41
C GLY A 410 13.17 -9.65 -17.22
N LEU A 411 14.22 -10.18 -16.58
CA LEU A 411 15.20 -11.05 -17.26
C LEU A 411 14.58 -12.36 -17.77
N SER A 412 13.71 -12.98 -16.96
CA SER A 412 12.98 -14.18 -17.34
C SER A 412 12.00 -13.90 -18.50
N THR A 413 11.31 -12.76 -18.46
CA THR A 413 10.42 -12.32 -19.53
C THR A 413 11.18 -12.10 -20.84
N LEU A 414 12.37 -11.47 -20.78
CA LEU A 414 13.25 -11.31 -21.92
C LEU A 414 13.62 -12.67 -22.53
N PHE A 415 14.03 -13.62 -21.68
CA PHE A 415 14.36 -14.97 -22.12
C PHE A 415 13.19 -15.66 -22.84
N TRP A 416 12.01 -15.69 -22.22
CA TRP A 416 10.83 -16.31 -22.81
C TRP A 416 10.34 -15.58 -24.06
N GLY A 417 10.41 -14.24 -24.07
CA GLY A 417 10.06 -13.44 -25.24
C GLY A 417 10.95 -13.72 -26.45
N VAL A 418 12.26 -13.92 -26.26
CA VAL A 418 13.18 -14.36 -27.33
C VAL A 418 12.86 -15.78 -27.80
N MET A 419 12.53 -16.69 -26.87
CA MET A 419 12.17 -18.07 -27.24
C MET A 419 10.88 -18.11 -28.08
N PHE A 420 9.91 -17.26 -27.78
CA PHE A 420 8.62 -17.19 -28.49
C PHE A 420 8.60 -16.18 -29.64
N GLY A 421 9.63 -15.33 -29.78
CA GLY A 421 9.78 -14.37 -30.86
C GLY A 421 8.87 -13.14 -30.73
N GLY A 422 8.40 -12.79 -29.53
CA GLY A 422 7.60 -11.60 -29.25
C GLY A 422 8.48 -10.38 -28.97
N TYR A 423 8.35 -9.33 -29.77
CA TYR A 423 9.04 -8.04 -29.62
C TYR A 423 8.03 -6.91 -29.79
N PHE A 424 7.40 -6.47 -28.73
CA PHE A 424 6.16 -5.69 -28.73
C PHE A 424 5.07 -6.38 -29.56
N GLY A 425 4.85 -7.66 -29.34
CA GLY A 425 4.04 -8.51 -30.19
C GLY A 425 4.70 -8.73 -31.57
N ASP A 426 4.02 -8.29 -32.63
CA ASP A 426 4.46 -8.37 -34.04
C ASP A 426 4.99 -7.02 -34.58
N PHE A 427 5.45 -6.12 -33.68
CA PHE A 427 5.89 -4.77 -34.11
C PHE A 427 6.90 -4.78 -35.24
N ILE A 428 7.91 -5.67 -35.18
CA ILE A 428 8.96 -5.73 -36.22
C ILE A 428 8.36 -6.08 -37.57
N ASP A 429 7.42 -7.00 -37.61
CA ASP A 429 6.76 -7.45 -38.87
C ASP A 429 5.89 -6.34 -39.45
N VAL A 430 5.04 -5.71 -38.64
CA VAL A 430 4.14 -4.62 -39.06
C VAL A 430 4.94 -3.39 -39.48
N PHE A 431 5.91 -2.98 -38.66
CA PHE A 431 6.73 -1.79 -38.95
C PHE A 431 7.57 -1.95 -40.23
N SER A 432 8.22 -3.10 -40.40
CA SER A 432 9.05 -3.37 -41.58
C SER A 432 8.24 -3.45 -42.85
N LYS A 433 7.02 -4.00 -42.79
CA LYS A 433 6.12 -4.12 -43.94
C LYS A 433 5.53 -2.79 -44.38
N VAL A 434 5.03 -1.97 -43.41
CA VAL A 434 4.29 -0.73 -43.72
C VAL A 434 5.24 0.44 -43.98
N TYR A 435 6.28 0.61 -43.18
CA TYR A 435 7.13 1.80 -43.21
C TYR A 435 8.49 1.59 -43.90
N LEU A 436 9.06 0.38 -43.84
CA LEU A 436 10.33 0.08 -44.52
C LEU A 436 10.15 -0.58 -45.90
N HIS A 437 8.91 -0.97 -46.27
CA HIS A 437 8.56 -1.69 -47.50
C HIS A 437 9.44 -2.95 -47.76
N ARG A 438 10.00 -3.51 -46.68
CA ARG A 438 10.81 -4.73 -46.69
C ARG A 438 10.31 -5.64 -45.58
N PRO A 439 9.50 -6.67 -45.87
CA PRO A 439 8.98 -7.57 -44.82
C PRO A 439 10.14 -8.33 -44.18
N VAL A 440 10.38 -8.03 -42.92
CA VAL A 440 11.33 -8.74 -42.05
C VAL A 440 10.51 -9.49 -40.99
N THR A 441 10.52 -10.81 -41.04
CA THR A 441 9.86 -11.65 -40.03
C THR A 441 10.88 -12.23 -39.09
N VAL A 442 10.69 -12.05 -37.82
CA VAL A 442 11.54 -12.65 -36.78
C VAL A 442 11.02 -14.05 -36.50
N LYS A 443 11.83 -15.06 -36.81
CA LYS A 443 11.46 -16.44 -36.48
C LYS A 443 11.66 -16.70 -35.02
N PRO A 444 10.67 -17.30 -34.31
CA PRO A 444 10.85 -17.71 -32.90
C PRO A 444 11.91 -18.79 -32.80
N VAL A 445 12.66 -18.79 -31.70
CA VAL A 445 13.68 -19.83 -31.45
C VAL A 445 13.04 -21.18 -31.15
N TRP A 446 11.88 -21.17 -30.51
CA TRP A 446 11.16 -22.40 -30.15
C TRP A 446 9.86 -22.56 -30.98
N PHE A 447 8.80 -21.83 -30.65
CA PHE A 447 7.53 -21.77 -31.40
C PHE A 447 6.80 -20.46 -31.08
N ALA A 448 5.90 -20.06 -31.96
CA ALA A 448 5.08 -18.87 -31.76
C ALA A 448 3.76 -19.26 -31.03
N PRO A 449 3.51 -18.80 -29.81
CA PRO A 449 2.30 -19.10 -29.07
C PRO A 449 1.00 -18.71 -29.78
N LEU A 450 1.01 -17.62 -30.54
CA LEU A 450 -0.15 -17.16 -31.32
C LEU A 450 -0.54 -18.13 -32.43
N ASN A 451 0.43 -18.85 -33.01
CA ASN A 451 0.19 -19.79 -34.09
C ASN A 451 -0.10 -21.21 -33.58
N GLU A 452 0.50 -21.58 -32.42
CA GLU A 452 0.42 -22.91 -31.84
C GLU A 452 -0.03 -22.87 -30.38
N PRO A 453 -1.27 -22.38 -30.06
CA PRO A 453 -1.71 -22.19 -28.67
C PRO A 453 -1.84 -23.52 -27.92
N MET A 454 -2.24 -24.60 -28.58
CA MET A 454 -2.39 -25.91 -27.94
C MET A 454 -1.04 -26.45 -27.45
N ARG A 455 0.03 -26.18 -28.16
CA ARG A 455 1.37 -26.54 -27.74
C ARG A 455 1.79 -25.81 -26.47
N LEU A 456 1.51 -24.50 -26.36
CA LEU A 456 1.76 -23.74 -25.15
C LEU A 456 0.92 -24.25 -23.98
N LEU A 457 -0.35 -24.68 -24.20
CA LEU A 457 -1.20 -25.28 -23.17
C LEU A 457 -0.55 -26.51 -22.55
N VAL A 458 -0.07 -27.45 -23.38
CA VAL A 458 0.58 -28.68 -22.91
C VAL A 458 1.84 -28.37 -22.10
N PHE A 459 2.68 -27.44 -22.57
CA PHE A 459 3.86 -27.04 -21.81
C PHE A 459 3.52 -26.31 -20.51
N SER A 460 2.46 -25.49 -20.51
CA SER A 460 1.96 -24.84 -19.28
C SER A 460 1.53 -25.85 -18.24
N MET A 461 0.78 -26.90 -18.65
CA MET A 461 0.38 -28.00 -17.76
C MET A 461 1.60 -28.81 -17.29
N LEU A 462 2.58 -29.06 -18.15
CA LEU A 462 3.80 -29.76 -17.79
C LEU A 462 4.62 -28.97 -16.75
N PHE A 463 4.79 -27.68 -16.93
CA PHE A 463 5.46 -26.82 -15.95
C PHE A 463 4.70 -26.76 -14.63
N GLY A 464 3.36 -26.72 -14.68
CA GLY A 464 2.51 -26.82 -13.51
C GLY A 464 2.71 -28.13 -12.76
N LEU A 465 2.75 -29.25 -13.47
CA LEU A 465 3.00 -30.56 -12.90
C LEU A 465 4.37 -30.64 -12.19
N ILE A 466 5.42 -30.12 -12.85
CA ILE A 466 6.78 -30.03 -12.26
C ILE A 466 6.74 -29.20 -10.98
N HIS A 467 6.05 -28.07 -11.01
CA HIS A 467 5.94 -27.16 -9.86
C HIS A 467 5.22 -27.82 -8.68
N MET A 468 4.12 -28.53 -8.92
CA MET A 468 3.38 -29.27 -7.89
C MET A 468 4.22 -30.45 -7.33
N PHE A 469 4.97 -31.16 -8.18
CA PHE A 469 5.87 -32.22 -7.73
C PHE A 469 7.04 -31.68 -6.91
N LEU A 470 7.54 -30.47 -7.21
CA LEU A 470 8.50 -29.80 -6.33
C LEU A 470 7.91 -29.53 -4.94
N GLY A 471 6.66 -29.07 -4.86
CA GLY A 471 5.96 -28.88 -3.58
C GLY A 471 5.83 -30.19 -2.80
N MET A 472 5.40 -31.26 -3.47
CA MET A 472 5.31 -32.58 -2.86
C MET A 472 6.68 -33.13 -2.44
N GLY A 473 7.73 -32.86 -3.21
CA GLY A 473 9.12 -33.18 -2.87
C GLY A 473 9.60 -32.47 -1.60
N LEU A 474 9.23 -31.19 -1.42
CA LEU A 474 9.52 -30.45 -0.19
C LEU A 474 8.80 -31.02 1.02
N LYS A 475 7.52 -31.43 0.88
CA LYS A 475 6.80 -32.17 1.93
C LYS A 475 7.51 -33.46 2.29
N GLY A 476 7.96 -34.21 1.28
CA GLY A 476 8.74 -35.43 1.49
C GLY A 476 10.03 -35.18 2.24
N TYR A 477 10.76 -34.14 1.89
CA TYR A 477 12.00 -33.75 2.58
C TYR A 477 11.74 -33.40 4.06
N MET A 478 10.67 -32.66 4.37
CA MET A 478 10.30 -32.35 5.77
C MET A 478 10.01 -33.61 6.58
N LEU A 479 9.20 -34.53 6.03
CA LEU A 479 8.85 -35.79 6.70
C LEU A 479 10.08 -36.67 6.95
N LEU A 480 11.00 -36.75 6.00
CA LEU A 480 12.27 -37.49 6.16
C LEU A 480 13.19 -36.86 7.20
N ARG A 481 13.29 -35.52 7.23
CA ARG A 481 14.05 -34.77 8.24
C ARG A 481 13.52 -35.07 9.65
N ASP A 482 12.19 -35.09 9.79
CA ASP A 482 11.51 -35.32 11.07
C ASP A 482 11.40 -36.82 11.43
N LYS A 483 12.05 -37.71 10.63
CA LYS A 483 12.11 -39.16 10.80
C LYS A 483 10.73 -39.84 10.75
N LYS A 484 9.74 -39.22 10.12
CA LYS A 484 8.39 -39.75 9.93
C LYS A 484 8.30 -40.58 8.64
N TYR A 485 9.00 -41.70 8.59
CA TYR A 485 9.13 -42.51 7.38
C TYR A 485 7.80 -43.08 6.89
N LEU A 486 6.90 -43.49 7.80
CA LEU A 486 5.58 -44.01 7.44
C LEU A 486 4.73 -42.94 6.73
N ASP A 487 4.73 -41.72 7.26
CA ASP A 487 4.01 -40.59 6.68
C ASP A 487 4.59 -40.23 5.32
N PHE A 488 5.91 -40.28 5.15
CA PHE A 488 6.56 -40.08 3.86
C PHE A 488 6.06 -41.06 2.79
N PHE A 489 5.96 -42.37 3.10
CA PHE A 489 5.46 -43.35 2.15
C PHE A 489 3.97 -43.14 1.84
N CYS A 490 3.16 -42.87 2.85
CA CYS A 490 1.72 -42.75 2.71
C CYS A 490 1.28 -41.46 2.01
N ASP A 491 1.87 -40.32 2.40
CA ASP A 491 1.40 -39.00 1.96
C ASP A 491 2.16 -38.49 0.73
N VAL A 492 3.33 -39.03 0.42
CA VAL A 492 4.15 -38.57 -0.71
C VAL A 492 4.33 -39.65 -1.76
N VAL A 493 4.85 -40.85 -1.38
CA VAL A 493 5.24 -41.86 -2.37
C VAL A 493 4.02 -42.43 -3.09
N PHE A 494 2.94 -42.78 -2.38
CA PHE A 494 1.75 -43.33 -3.01
C PHE A 494 1.04 -42.32 -3.92
N TRP A 495 1.01 -41.02 -3.54
CA TRP A 495 0.50 -39.99 -4.40
C TRP A 495 1.37 -39.76 -5.65
N PHE A 496 2.69 -39.80 -5.48
CA PHE A 496 3.62 -39.73 -6.61
C PHE A 496 3.44 -40.88 -7.59
N LEU A 497 3.33 -42.13 -7.07
CA LEU A 497 3.11 -43.29 -7.91
C LEU A 497 1.76 -43.23 -8.65
N LEU A 498 0.70 -42.81 -7.96
CA LEU A 498 -0.63 -42.65 -8.58
C LEU A 498 -0.60 -41.62 -9.70
N LEU A 499 -0.11 -40.44 -9.43
CA LEU A 499 -0.08 -39.33 -10.41
C LEU A 499 0.80 -39.65 -11.61
N MET A 500 2.02 -40.14 -11.37
CA MET A 500 2.94 -40.50 -12.47
C MET A 500 2.36 -41.69 -13.29
N GLY A 501 1.74 -42.68 -12.63
CA GLY A 501 1.08 -43.78 -13.30
C GLY A 501 -0.04 -43.28 -14.22
N LEU A 502 -0.89 -42.40 -13.75
CA LEU A 502 -1.97 -41.81 -14.56
C LEU A 502 -1.46 -40.96 -15.72
N ILE A 503 -0.40 -40.21 -15.56
CA ILE A 503 0.23 -39.43 -16.63
C ILE A 503 0.77 -40.34 -17.72
N LEU A 504 1.47 -41.43 -17.35
CA LEU A 504 1.98 -42.39 -18.32
C LEU A 504 0.85 -43.13 -19.10
N ILE A 505 -0.33 -43.30 -18.50
CA ILE A 505 -1.51 -43.86 -19.17
C ILE A 505 -2.18 -42.79 -20.06
N PHE A 506 -2.18 -41.54 -19.64
CA PHE A 506 -2.85 -40.42 -20.35
C PHE A 506 -2.12 -39.98 -21.63
N ILE A 507 -0.79 -39.96 -21.62
CA ILE A 507 0.03 -39.49 -22.76
C ILE A 507 -0.29 -40.24 -24.06
N PRO A 508 -0.39 -41.59 -24.14
CA PRO A 508 -0.70 -42.31 -25.37
C PRO A 508 -2.20 -42.28 -25.75
N SER A 509 -3.07 -41.67 -24.95
CA SER A 509 -4.51 -41.63 -25.21
C SER A 509 -4.88 -40.81 -26.45
N SER A 510 -5.96 -41.14 -27.10
CA SER A 510 -6.51 -40.37 -28.24
C SER A 510 -6.87 -38.93 -27.83
N MET A 511 -7.29 -38.74 -26.57
CA MET A 511 -7.63 -37.45 -25.99
C MET A 511 -6.42 -36.56 -25.87
N PHE A 512 -5.29 -37.06 -25.40
CA PHE A 512 -4.04 -36.30 -25.31
C PHE A 512 -3.53 -35.90 -26.71
N ARG A 513 -3.56 -36.81 -27.69
CA ARG A 513 -3.17 -36.50 -29.08
C ARG A 513 -4.05 -35.42 -29.69
N SER A 514 -5.36 -35.46 -29.46
CA SER A 514 -6.30 -34.45 -29.94
C SER A 514 -6.02 -33.07 -29.35
N ILE A 515 -5.64 -33.00 -28.08
CA ILE A 515 -5.33 -31.73 -27.38
C ILE A 515 -3.93 -31.26 -27.73
N SER A 516 -2.92 -32.13 -27.67
CA SER A 516 -1.52 -31.75 -27.79
C SER A 516 -1.07 -31.53 -29.23
N GLN A 517 -1.77 -32.16 -30.18
CA GLN A 517 -1.37 -32.27 -31.61
C GLN A 517 0.04 -32.88 -31.76
N MET A 518 0.48 -33.64 -30.74
CA MET A 518 1.79 -34.29 -30.70
C MET A 518 1.61 -35.81 -30.62
N ASP A 519 2.31 -36.55 -31.47
CA ASP A 519 2.33 -37.99 -31.42
C ASP A 519 3.49 -38.47 -30.55
N LEU A 520 3.24 -38.61 -29.25
CA LEU A 520 4.18 -39.21 -28.30
C LEU A 520 3.87 -40.70 -28.14
N ASN A 521 4.58 -41.54 -28.87
CA ASN A 521 4.42 -43.00 -28.79
C ASN A 521 5.30 -43.56 -27.68
N LEU A 522 4.67 -43.88 -26.54
CA LEU A 522 5.31 -44.59 -25.44
C LEU A 522 5.40 -46.08 -25.74
N SER A 523 6.44 -46.75 -25.33
CA SER A 523 6.53 -48.20 -25.48
C SER A 523 5.42 -48.93 -24.66
N PRO A 524 4.88 -50.07 -25.13
CA PRO A 524 3.88 -50.81 -24.41
C PRO A 524 4.31 -51.21 -22.99
N ALA A 525 5.63 -51.42 -22.78
CA ALA A 525 6.20 -51.69 -21.48
C ALA A 525 6.02 -50.51 -20.50
N MET A 526 6.25 -49.25 -20.94
CA MET A 526 6.05 -48.05 -20.13
C MET A 526 4.60 -47.83 -19.72
N ILE A 527 3.67 -48.11 -20.64
CA ILE A 527 2.21 -48.09 -20.33
C ILE A 527 1.86 -49.10 -19.26
N GLN A 528 2.41 -50.33 -19.36
CA GLN A 528 2.17 -51.36 -18.37
C GLN A 528 2.75 -50.99 -16.99
N VAL A 529 3.96 -50.43 -16.95
CA VAL A 529 4.56 -49.90 -15.72
C VAL A 529 3.67 -48.77 -15.15
N GLY A 530 3.16 -47.86 -15.97
CA GLY A 530 2.23 -46.82 -15.54
C GLY A 530 0.95 -47.36 -14.89
N LYS A 531 0.37 -48.41 -15.46
CA LYS A 531 -0.80 -49.08 -14.88
C LYS A 531 -0.49 -49.67 -13.49
N TRP A 532 0.64 -50.37 -13.34
CA TRP A 532 1.01 -50.93 -12.04
C TRP A 532 1.31 -49.84 -11.01
N MET A 533 1.99 -48.77 -11.41
CA MET A 533 2.23 -47.62 -10.53
C MET A 533 0.92 -46.99 -10.05
N ALA A 534 -0.05 -46.79 -10.95
CA ALA A 534 -1.33 -46.21 -10.59
C ALA A 534 -2.13 -47.12 -9.65
N ILE A 535 -2.14 -48.46 -9.90
CA ILE A 535 -2.81 -49.40 -9.04
C ILE A 535 -2.19 -49.46 -7.65
N ILE A 536 -0.86 -49.56 -7.56
CA ILE A 536 -0.13 -49.60 -6.29
C ILE A 536 -0.37 -48.33 -5.49
N GLY A 537 -0.32 -47.18 -6.15
CA GLY A 537 -0.59 -45.87 -5.53
C GLY A 537 -2.01 -45.77 -5.01
N ALA A 538 -3.02 -46.15 -5.81
CA ALA A 538 -4.44 -46.11 -5.42
C ALA A 538 -4.74 -47.05 -4.25
N VAL A 539 -4.26 -48.28 -4.29
CA VAL A 539 -4.42 -49.28 -3.21
C VAL A 539 -3.71 -48.81 -1.95
N GLY A 540 -2.48 -48.24 -2.08
CA GLY A 540 -1.73 -47.67 -0.97
C GLY A 540 -2.49 -46.55 -0.27
N ILE A 541 -3.02 -45.58 -1.00
CA ILE A 541 -3.84 -44.50 -0.46
C ILE A 541 -5.06 -45.02 0.23
N LEU A 542 -5.81 -45.92 -0.43
CA LEU A 542 -7.07 -46.48 0.07
C LEU A 542 -6.91 -47.12 1.46
N PHE A 543 -5.83 -47.91 1.68
CA PHE A 543 -5.62 -48.62 2.93
C PHE A 543 -4.80 -47.84 3.97
N MET A 544 -3.99 -46.90 3.58
CA MET A 544 -3.05 -46.26 4.50
C MET A 544 -3.44 -44.84 4.91
N SER A 545 -4.34 -44.17 4.19
CA SER A 545 -4.71 -42.80 4.48
C SER A 545 -5.41 -42.60 5.83
N GLY A 546 -6.32 -43.50 6.19
CA GLY A 546 -7.04 -43.47 7.48
C GLY A 546 -6.32 -44.16 8.65
N ARG A 547 -4.99 -44.27 8.65
CA ARG A 547 -4.19 -45.05 9.63
C ARG A 547 -4.37 -44.64 11.09
N ASP A 548 -4.72 -43.37 11.36
CA ASP A 548 -4.94 -42.86 12.72
C ASP A 548 -6.21 -43.33 13.38
N LYS A 549 -7.13 -43.93 12.62
CA LYS A 549 -8.41 -44.41 13.12
C LYS A 549 -8.38 -45.93 13.38
N LYS A 550 -8.84 -46.34 14.55
CA LYS A 550 -8.88 -47.74 14.96
C LYS A 550 -9.95 -48.58 14.24
N ASN A 551 -11.00 -47.91 13.74
CA ASN A 551 -12.12 -48.61 13.08
C ASN A 551 -11.78 -48.88 11.60
N PRO A 552 -11.73 -50.15 11.13
CA PRO A 552 -11.32 -50.48 9.77
C PRO A 552 -12.29 -49.98 8.69
N PHE A 553 -13.57 -49.87 8.98
CA PHE A 553 -14.55 -49.34 8.05
C PHE A 553 -14.37 -47.82 7.84
N LEU A 554 -14.15 -47.11 8.93
CA LEU A 554 -13.86 -45.66 8.86
C LEU A 554 -12.53 -45.37 8.15
N ARG A 555 -11.54 -46.24 8.34
CA ARG A 555 -10.26 -46.17 7.65
C ARG A 555 -10.40 -46.29 6.12
N LEU A 556 -11.20 -47.25 5.67
CA LEU A 556 -11.49 -47.46 4.26
C LEU A 556 -12.29 -46.29 3.66
N ALA A 557 -13.25 -45.75 4.40
CA ALA A 557 -14.05 -44.61 3.97
C ALA A 557 -13.19 -43.33 3.82
N LEU A 558 -12.28 -43.11 4.77
CA LEU A 558 -11.31 -41.96 4.67
C LEU A 558 -10.36 -42.15 3.51
N GLY A 559 -9.84 -43.37 3.27
CA GLY A 559 -9.00 -43.67 2.12
C GLY A 559 -9.72 -43.47 0.78
N ALA A 560 -11.00 -43.81 0.68
CA ALA A 560 -11.82 -43.53 -0.50
C ALA A 560 -12.05 -42.00 -0.69
N TYR A 561 -12.25 -41.27 0.41
CA TYR A 561 -12.36 -39.80 0.37
C TYR A 561 -11.07 -39.18 -0.10
N ASP A 562 -9.91 -39.61 0.40
CA ASP A 562 -8.63 -39.10 -0.04
C ASP A 562 -8.32 -39.45 -1.50
N LEU A 563 -8.74 -40.62 -1.96
CA LEU A 563 -8.63 -40.98 -3.38
C LEU A 563 -9.49 -40.05 -4.25
N TYR A 564 -10.66 -39.59 -3.76
CA TYR A 564 -11.48 -38.59 -4.44
C TYR A 564 -10.77 -37.25 -4.59
N ASN A 565 -9.84 -36.89 -3.69
CA ASN A 565 -9.02 -35.68 -3.79
C ASN A 565 -8.14 -35.61 -5.05
N ILE A 566 -8.08 -36.71 -5.85
CA ILE A 566 -7.45 -36.65 -7.19
C ILE A 566 -8.09 -35.60 -8.09
N THR A 567 -9.38 -35.32 -7.89
CA THR A 567 -10.08 -34.25 -8.62
C THR A 567 -9.50 -32.89 -8.33
N GLY A 568 -9.04 -32.65 -7.08
CA GLY A 568 -8.30 -31.45 -6.68
C GLY A 568 -6.98 -31.32 -7.43
N TRP A 569 -6.21 -32.42 -7.56
CA TRP A 569 -4.96 -32.42 -8.32
C TRP A 569 -5.17 -32.09 -9.80
N VAL A 570 -6.22 -32.64 -10.41
CA VAL A 570 -6.58 -32.31 -11.80
C VAL A 570 -6.97 -30.85 -11.93
N SER A 571 -7.76 -30.31 -10.98
CA SER A 571 -8.14 -28.90 -10.93
C SER A 571 -6.90 -27.99 -10.82
N ASP A 572 -5.96 -28.35 -9.96
CA ASP A 572 -4.72 -27.62 -9.79
C ASP A 572 -3.89 -27.59 -11.09
N ILE A 573 -3.75 -28.74 -11.78
CA ILE A 573 -3.06 -28.80 -13.08
C ILE A 573 -3.76 -27.92 -14.11
N LEU A 574 -5.10 -27.97 -14.18
CA LEU A 574 -5.87 -27.11 -15.10
C LEU A 574 -5.72 -25.62 -14.78
N SER A 575 -5.45 -25.25 -13.52
CA SER A 575 -5.18 -23.87 -13.12
C SER A 575 -3.98 -23.25 -13.84
N TYR A 576 -3.01 -24.06 -14.29
CA TYR A 576 -1.85 -23.58 -15.05
C TYR A 576 -2.20 -23.19 -16.52
N SER A 577 -3.43 -23.44 -16.99
CA SER A 577 -3.90 -22.89 -18.26
C SER A 577 -3.88 -21.35 -18.32
N ARG A 578 -3.81 -20.69 -17.16
CA ARG A 578 -3.60 -19.22 -17.07
C ARG A 578 -2.28 -18.76 -17.68
N LEU A 579 -1.25 -19.61 -17.67
CA LEU A 579 0.02 -19.30 -18.34
C LEU A 579 -0.19 -19.09 -19.84
N LEU A 580 -1.01 -19.96 -20.44
CA LEU A 580 -1.43 -19.80 -21.83
C LEU A 580 -2.25 -18.55 -22.03
N ALA A 581 -3.29 -18.35 -21.20
CA ALA A 581 -4.24 -17.24 -21.37
C ALA A 581 -3.53 -15.87 -21.31
N LEU A 582 -2.65 -15.68 -20.33
CA LEU A 582 -1.92 -14.41 -20.16
C LEU A 582 -0.82 -14.24 -21.21
N GLY A 583 -0.07 -15.29 -21.51
CA GLY A 583 0.96 -15.25 -22.56
C GLY A 583 0.39 -14.90 -23.94
N LEU A 584 -0.80 -15.46 -24.27
CA LEU A 584 -1.51 -15.07 -25.49
C LEU A 584 -2.07 -13.66 -25.43
N ALA A 585 -2.68 -13.26 -24.30
CA ALA A 585 -3.29 -11.94 -24.14
C ALA A 585 -2.27 -10.82 -24.38
N THR A 586 -1.07 -10.93 -23.81
CA THR A 586 0.02 -9.97 -23.99
C THR A 586 0.34 -9.78 -25.49
N GLY A 587 0.54 -10.88 -26.19
CA GLY A 587 0.88 -10.87 -27.61
C GLY A 587 -0.26 -10.38 -28.51
N VAL A 588 -1.50 -10.84 -28.27
CA VAL A 588 -2.69 -10.43 -29.06
C VAL A 588 -2.96 -8.94 -28.90
N ILE A 589 -2.96 -8.41 -27.68
CA ILE A 589 -3.20 -6.98 -27.43
C ILE A 589 -2.10 -6.15 -28.10
N ALA A 590 -0.83 -6.56 -27.98
CA ALA A 590 0.28 -5.88 -28.63
C ALA A 590 0.10 -5.85 -30.17
N SER A 591 -0.25 -6.98 -30.80
CA SER A 591 -0.48 -7.05 -32.25
C SER A 591 -1.66 -6.19 -32.69
N VAL A 592 -2.75 -6.18 -31.93
CA VAL A 592 -3.91 -5.30 -32.24
C VAL A 592 -3.49 -3.82 -32.19
N MET A 593 -2.72 -3.40 -31.17
CA MET A 593 -2.22 -2.02 -31.08
C MET A 593 -1.32 -1.65 -32.26
N ASN A 594 -0.43 -2.55 -32.70
CA ASN A 594 0.42 -2.34 -33.84
C ASN A 594 -0.39 -2.21 -35.13
N GLN A 595 -1.36 -3.07 -35.34
CA GLN A 595 -2.24 -3.05 -36.53
C GLN A 595 -3.09 -1.78 -36.56
N MET A 596 -3.71 -1.39 -35.42
CA MET A 596 -4.50 -0.15 -35.36
C MET A 596 -3.63 1.08 -35.64
N GLY A 597 -2.44 1.14 -35.06
CA GLY A 597 -1.51 2.25 -35.32
C GLY A 597 -1.10 2.35 -36.79
N SER A 598 -0.95 1.21 -37.50
CA SER A 598 -0.50 1.17 -38.87
C SER A 598 -1.61 1.36 -39.94
N MET A 599 -2.90 1.46 -39.54
CA MET A 599 -4.04 1.54 -40.48
C MET A 599 -3.98 2.74 -41.41
N LEU A 600 -3.37 3.85 -41.00
CA LEU A 600 -3.24 5.06 -41.85
C LEU A 600 -2.07 5.00 -42.86
N GLY A 601 -1.33 3.89 -42.90
CA GLY A 601 -0.23 3.66 -43.83
C GLY A 601 0.95 4.63 -43.66
N ASP A 602 1.76 4.73 -44.71
CA ASP A 602 3.00 5.54 -44.75
C ASP A 602 2.74 7.01 -45.15
N SER A 603 1.86 7.67 -44.38
CA SER A 603 1.61 9.10 -44.49
C SER A 603 2.17 9.83 -43.26
N ILE A 604 2.41 11.15 -43.37
CA ILE A 604 2.89 11.96 -42.24
C ILE A 604 1.92 11.83 -41.03
N LEU A 605 0.61 11.87 -41.31
CA LEU A 605 -0.43 11.66 -40.28
C LEU A 605 -0.38 10.22 -39.76
N GLY A 606 -0.12 9.24 -40.63
CA GLY A 606 0.04 7.83 -40.23
C GLY A 606 1.19 7.62 -39.26
N TRP A 607 2.32 8.26 -39.47
CA TRP A 607 3.46 8.23 -38.55
C TRP A 607 3.12 8.81 -37.17
N ILE A 608 2.45 9.98 -37.13
CA ILE A 608 2.06 10.61 -35.86
C ILE A 608 1.09 9.70 -35.09
N VAL A 609 0.05 9.19 -35.73
CA VAL A 609 -0.94 8.30 -35.13
C VAL A 609 -0.29 6.99 -34.69
N PHE A 610 0.60 6.43 -35.49
CA PHE A 610 1.33 5.21 -35.16
C PHE A 610 2.14 5.40 -33.86
N ILE A 611 2.95 6.45 -33.76
CA ILE A 611 3.76 6.73 -32.56
C ILE A 611 2.86 6.94 -31.32
N LEU A 612 1.76 7.68 -31.48
CA LEU A 612 0.83 7.94 -30.38
C LEU A 612 0.19 6.63 -29.88
N VAL A 613 -0.38 5.84 -30.79
CA VAL A 613 -1.03 4.55 -30.46
C VAL A 613 -0.01 3.57 -29.92
N PHE A 614 1.19 3.51 -30.51
CA PHE A 614 2.27 2.66 -30.04
C PHE A 614 2.67 2.97 -28.60
N VAL A 615 2.98 4.24 -28.30
CA VAL A 615 3.44 4.62 -26.96
C VAL A 615 2.34 4.38 -25.93
N ILE A 616 1.14 4.91 -26.15
CA ILE A 616 0.04 4.78 -25.19
C ILE A 616 -0.40 3.32 -25.06
N GLY A 617 -0.57 2.63 -26.19
CA GLY A 617 -1.04 1.25 -26.23
C GLY A 617 -0.06 0.27 -25.57
N HIS A 618 1.24 0.38 -25.85
CA HIS A 618 2.23 -0.51 -25.25
C HIS A 618 2.52 -0.22 -23.79
N ILE A 619 2.47 1.05 -23.34
CA ILE A 619 2.55 1.36 -21.91
C ILE A 619 1.36 0.74 -21.16
N PHE A 620 0.15 0.92 -21.70
CA PHE A 620 -1.06 0.36 -21.11
C PHE A 620 -1.04 -1.17 -21.08
N ASN A 621 -0.64 -1.80 -22.20
CA ASN A 621 -0.49 -3.24 -22.31
C ASN A 621 0.54 -3.80 -21.32
N LEU A 622 1.71 -3.14 -21.20
CA LEU A 622 2.74 -3.52 -20.25
C LEU A 622 2.22 -3.46 -18.81
N LEU A 623 1.56 -2.37 -18.41
CA LEU A 623 1.08 -2.18 -17.05
C LEU A 623 0.02 -3.23 -16.66
N ILE A 624 -0.97 -3.47 -17.55
CA ILE A 624 -2.02 -4.45 -17.27
C ILE A 624 -1.46 -5.87 -17.18
N ASN A 625 -0.62 -6.26 -18.15
CA ASN A 625 -0.08 -7.61 -18.16
C ASN A 625 0.98 -7.83 -17.07
N LEU A 626 1.74 -6.80 -16.68
CA LEU A 626 2.66 -6.85 -15.54
C LEU A 626 1.90 -7.11 -14.24
N LEU A 627 0.80 -6.37 -14.01
CA LEU A 627 -0.08 -6.58 -12.86
C LEU A 627 -0.74 -7.95 -12.90
N GLY A 628 -1.25 -8.36 -14.06
CA GLY A 628 -1.85 -9.68 -14.27
C GLY A 628 -0.86 -10.80 -13.98
N ALA A 629 0.35 -10.72 -14.54
CA ALA A 629 1.40 -11.70 -14.28
C ALA A 629 1.77 -11.77 -12.80
N TYR A 630 1.87 -10.63 -12.10
CA TYR A 630 2.13 -10.58 -10.66
C TYR A 630 1.06 -11.32 -9.87
N VAL A 631 -0.21 -10.93 -10.03
CA VAL A 631 -1.33 -11.50 -9.25
C VAL A 631 -1.51 -12.98 -9.52
N HIS A 632 -1.46 -13.40 -10.78
CA HIS A 632 -1.68 -14.80 -11.14
C HIS A 632 -0.50 -15.69 -10.76
N THR A 633 0.73 -15.19 -10.81
CA THR A 633 1.88 -15.93 -10.31
C THR A 633 1.82 -16.10 -8.79
N CYS A 634 1.47 -15.04 -8.03
CA CYS A 634 1.25 -15.15 -6.58
C CYS A 634 0.20 -16.24 -6.27
N ARG A 635 -0.92 -16.25 -6.99
CA ARG A 635 -1.96 -17.25 -6.79
C ARG A 635 -1.46 -18.67 -7.02
N LEU A 636 -0.69 -18.92 -8.10
CA LEU A 636 -0.10 -20.25 -8.37
C LEU A 636 0.87 -20.68 -7.26
N GLN A 637 1.59 -19.72 -6.64
CA GLN A 637 2.45 -20.03 -5.50
C GLN A 637 1.62 -20.36 -4.26
N TYR A 638 0.58 -19.58 -3.95
CA TYR A 638 -0.15 -19.69 -2.69
C TYR A 638 -1.09 -20.90 -2.65
N VAL A 639 -1.84 -21.14 -3.72
CA VAL A 639 -2.87 -22.17 -3.75
C VAL A 639 -2.28 -23.51 -4.18
N GLU A 640 -1.62 -23.54 -5.35
CA GLU A 640 -1.21 -24.77 -5.98
C GLU A 640 0.12 -25.31 -5.42
N PHE A 641 1.06 -24.42 -5.03
CA PHE A 641 2.37 -24.86 -4.53
C PHE A 641 2.42 -24.96 -3.00
N PHE A 642 2.12 -23.86 -2.28
CA PHE A 642 2.17 -23.86 -0.80
C PHE A 642 1.13 -24.80 -0.20
N GLY A 643 -0.06 -24.90 -0.79
CA GLY A 643 -1.09 -25.83 -0.34
C GLY A 643 -0.66 -27.31 -0.29
N LYS A 644 0.50 -27.68 -0.85
CA LYS A 644 1.04 -29.05 -0.79
C LYS A 644 1.90 -29.33 0.43
N PHE A 645 2.54 -28.33 1.03
CA PHE A 645 3.55 -28.57 2.09
C PHE A 645 3.66 -27.46 3.14
N PHE A 646 3.08 -26.31 2.94
CA PHE A 646 3.33 -25.11 3.74
C PHE A 646 2.01 -24.60 4.35
N GLU A 647 1.96 -24.48 5.68
CA GLU A 647 0.80 -23.98 6.42
C GLU A 647 0.99 -22.51 6.82
N GLY A 648 2.23 -22.14 7.16
CA GLY A 648 2.58 -20.80 7.60
C GLY A 648 2.16 -20.52 9.05
N GLY A 649 1.96 -19.25 9.37
CA GLY A 649 1.50 -18.81 10.70
C GLY A 649 2.63 -18.46 11.67
N GLY A 650 3.88 -18.42 11.21
CA GLY A 650 5.01 -17.93 12.01
C GLY A 650 4.89 -16.43 12.29
N LYS A 651 5.26 -16.01 13.51
CA LYS A 651 5.29 -14.61 13.94
C LYS A 651 6.59 -13.96 13.42
N GLU A 652 6.50 -12.77 12.83
CA GLU A 652 7.68 -12.04 12.38
C GLU A 652 8.55 -11.59 13.57
N PHE A 653 9.86 -11.71 13.40
CA PHE A 653 10.85 -11.26 14.38
C PHE A 653 11.02 -9.75 14.33
N HIS A 654 10.64 -9.06 15.40
CA HIS A 654 10.74 -7.61 15.55
C HIS A 654 11.79 -7.24 16.60
N PRO A 655 13.06 -7.13 16.22
CA PRO A 655 14.10 -6.78 17.18
C PRO A 655 13.94 -5.38 17.75
N PHE A 656 14.22 -5.24 19.05
CA PHE A 656 14.29 -3.96 19.74
C PHE A 656 15.54 -3.20 19.26
N ARG A 657 15.32 -2.31 18.28
CA ARG A 657 16.37 -1.50 17.65
C ARG A 657 15.96 -0.04 17.56
N GLU A 658 16.94 0.83 17.29
CA GLU A 658 16.67 2.22 16.97
C GLU A 658 15.92 2.30 15.63
N ASN A 659 14.61 2.58 15.72
CA ASN A 659 13.75 2.68 14.54
C ASN A 659 13.50 4.14 14.20
N THR A 660 14.29 4.66 13.27
CA THR A 660 14.17 6.03 12.74
C THR A 660 13.14 6.11 11.62
N LYS A 661 12.43 7.22 11.50
CA LYS A 661 11.46 7.46 10.41
C LYS A 661 12.10 8.27 9.28
N TYR A 662 12.87 9.30 9.61
CA TYR A 662 13.32 10.31 8.67
C TYR A 662 14.79 10.20 8.29
N VAL A 663 15.65 9.79 9.22
CA VAL A 663 17.11 9.82 9.05
C VAL A 663 17.75 8.49 9.43
N ASP A 664 18.89 8.17 8.84
CA ASP A 664 19.75 7.08 9.28
C ASP A 664 21.00 7.68 9.94
N ILE A 665 21.32 7.19 11.15
CA ILE A 665 22.47 7.66 11.92
C ILE A 665 23.69 6.87 11.47
N LYS A 666 24.74 7.54 11.05
CA LYS A 666 26.01 6.91 10.69
C LYS A 666 26.76 6.57 11.98
N GLU A 667 27.00 5.27 12.23
CA GLU A 667 28.00 4.82 13.21
C GLU A 667 29.38 5.26 12.71
N ASP A 668 30.13 6.00 13.56
CA ASP A 668 31.50 6.43 13.28
C ASP A 668 32.48 5.25 13.34
#